data_03491bdab771dcc9a9f0080a1a71f4fe
#
_entry.id   03491bdab771dcc9a9f0080a1a71f4fe
#
_cell.length_a   1.000
_cell.length_b   1.000
_cell.length_c   1.000
_cell.angle_alpha   90.00
_cell.angle_beta   90.00
_cell.angle_gamma   90.00
#
_symmetry.space_group_name_H-M   'P 1'
#
loop_
_entity.id
_entity.type
_entity.pdbx_description
1 polymer ?
#
loop_
_entity_poly.entity_id
_entity_poly.type
_entity_poly.pdbx_seq_one_letter_code
_entity_poly.pdbx_strand_id
1 'polypeptide(L)'
;MAKVVIVGGVAGGATAAARLRRLREDLEIIILEKGAYISFANCGLPYYVGNTIKDEEQLELMTPEEFFDRFNVEVRVNHEALLINKKDKVILVKNHLNNKKYQLDYDFLLLSPGASPIIPPFAGINEVPVFTLRTIPDSINIRNYVEKNGVKHATIIGGGFIGLEMAENLRNKGIKVKIIEMLDQVMAPLDREIAQFIHQELILNQVCVHLDDPVDSFQYDKDGIQVKTKKEDLTKTDLIILSIGVKPESQLAKDVGLEIGPKGHIVVDDHMRTSDSSIYAVGDAVQVKHLITGQSAFFPLASPANKQARIAAENIAGRNSIYKGILGTSVVKIFDLTVAAVGLTEKQLKNLDIQYEKIYIHPNNHAEYYPGAVPITIKLIFEVPSGKILGAQAVGGPGTEKRIDIVSTVMKFEGTVFDLEELELAYAPPFGSAKDPINMAGFVASNVLRGDHPIWHWNDLKKIKRNNSLLLDVRTPEEYEVGTIEGAINISDLEIRNRIKELPRNKNIYVFCEVGFRGYIVTRLLLQKGFKEVFNLSGGYKLYKMAKATTKEIVAACGSSKEMIEEILEDKVHKNKNFIIVDACGLSCPGPLNAMIKALEYLPEEKRLKIHATDIGFKSSVEAYSKLNENINLINLKKEDGKLVAILEKKNGRKKVLRESLEIKKLSRKETRKSKPTPLSEITIDELFNRLNSDDSPELILDVRNPQEYYGLDGHIKGARLFP
;
A
#
# COMPACT_ATOMS: atom_id res chain seq x y z
N MET A 1 36.87 23.77 -21.78
CA MET A 1 36.10 23.09 -20.74
C MET A 1 34.83 22.57 -21.43
N ALA A 2 34.56 21.26 -21.35
CA ALA A 2 33.37 20.72 -22.01
C ALA A 2 32.13 21.10 -21.21
N LYS A 3 31.07 21.46 -21.93
CA LYS A 3 29.83 21.96 -21.35
C LYS A 3 28.72 20.89 -21.38
N VAL A 4 28.15 20.59 -20.24
CA VAL A 4 27.01 19.67 -20.07
C VAL A 4 25.79 20.46 -19.66
N VAL A 5 24.76 20.46 -20.50
CA VAL A 5 23.47 21.07 -20.15
C VAL A 5 22.46 19.96 -19.78
N ILE A 6 21.76 20.16 -18.69
CA ILE A 6 20.77 19.21 -18.17
C ILE A 6 19.40 19.89 -18.15
N VAL A 7 18.41 19.29 -18.80
CA VAL A 7 17.03 19.78 -18.82
C VAL A 7 16.20 18.99 -17.80
N GLY A 8 15.74 19.68 -16.78
CA GLY A 8 15.02 19.12 -15.62
C GLY A 8 15.93 18.86 -14.42
N GLY A 9 15.60 19.45 -13.28
CA GLY A 9 16.44 19.52 -12.08
C GLY A 9 16.00 18.63 -10.91
N VAL A 10 15.11 17.62 -11.13
CA VAL A 10 14.62 16.77 -10.04
C VAL A 10 15.41 15.45 -10.00
N ALA A 11 14.77 14.30 -9.80
CA ALA A 11 15.45 13.03 -9.50
C ALA A 11 16.55 12.67 -10.48
N GLY A 12 16.26 12.65 -11.79
CA GLY A 12 17.24 12.28 -12.83
C GLY A 12 18.32 13.34 -13.02
N GLY A 13 17.92 14.58 -13.25
CA GLY A 13 18.86 15.66 -13.57
C GLY A 13 19.80 16.04 -12.43
N ALA A 14 19.26 16.26 -11.21
CA ALA A 14 20.07 16.58 -10.05
C ALA A 14 21.06 15.45 -9.70
N THR A 15 20.61 14.18 -9.77
CA THR A 15 21.48 13.02 -9.55
C THR A 15 22.60 12.93 -10.58
N ALA A 16 22.28 13.18 -11.86
CA ALA A 16 23.29 13.17 -12.94
C ALA A 16 24.31 14.29 -12.75
N ALA A 17 23.87 15.52 -12.49
CA ALA A 17 24.74 16.67 -12.26
C ALA A 17 25.73 16.45 -11.10
N ALA A 18 25.21 16.02 -9.96
CA ALA A 18 26.01 15.71 -8.78
C ALA A 18 26.98 14.53 -9.03
N ARG A 19 26.58 13.54 -9.85
CA ARG A 19 27.47 12.44 -10.23
C ARG A 19 28.53 12.88 -11.21
N LEU A 20 28.21 13.66 -12.22
CA LEU A 20 29.14 14.22 -13.19
C LEU A 20 30.27 15.02 -12.52
N ARG A 21 29.91 15.92 -11.59
CA ARG A 21 30.89 16.72 -10.85
C ARG A 21 31.88 15.85 -10.09
N ARG A 22 31.39 14.81 -9.41
CA ARG A 22 32.26 13.86 -8.70
C ARG A 22 33.16 13.01 -9.61
N LEU A 23 32.87 12.96 -10.91
CA LEU A 23 33.70 12.26 -11.90
C LEU A 23 34.65 13.18 -12.63
N ARG A 24 34.25 14.43 -12.91
CA ARG A 24 34.95 15.38 -13.76
C ARG A 24 34.76 16.81 -13.20
N GLU A 25 35.79 17.30 -12.52
CA GLU A 25 35.79 18.66 -11.96
C GLU A 25 35.96 19.74 -13.04
N ASP A 26 36.53 19.36 -14.20
CA ASP A 26 36.79 20.23 -15.34
C ASP A 26 35.58 20.48 -16.25
N LEU A 27 34.38 19.97 -15.93
CA LEU A 27 33.18 20.22 -16.71
C LEU A 27 32.47 21.52 -16.29
N GLU A 28 31.94 22.26 -17.24
CA GLU A 28 30.90 23.27 -17.02
C GLU A 28 29.56 22.54 -17.02
N ILE A 29 28.82 22.55 -15.87
CA ILE A 29 27.55 21.85 -15.74
C ILE A 29 26.47 22.85 -15.42
N ILE A 30 25.40 22.88 -16.24
CA ILE A 30 24.27 23.78 -16.12
C ILE A 30 22.98 22.96 -16.06
N ILE A 31 22.15 23.18 -15.05
CA ILE A 31 20.79 22.64 -14.95
C ILE A 31 19.80 23.73 -15.37
N LEU A 32 18.89 23.41 -16.29
CA LEU A 32 17.73 24.22 -16.67
C LEU A 32 16.48 23.58 -16.06
N GLU A 33 15.82 24.28 -15.14
CA GLU A 33 14.57 23.84 -14.53
C GLU A 33 13.47 24.87 -14.81
N LYS A 34 12.36 24.42 -15.41
CA LYS A 34 11.24 25.31 -15.76
C LYS A 34 10.45 25.80 -14.55
N GLY A 35 10.47 25.02 -13.47
CA GLY A 35 9.86 25.36 -12.17
C GLY A 35 10.77 26.20 -11.29
N ALA A 36 10.29 26.52 -10.10
CA ALA A 36 11.03 27.27 -9.10
C ALA A 36 11.92 26.42 -8.20
N TYR A 37 11.74 25.11 -8.21
CA TYR A 37 12.38 24.17 -7.28
C TYR A 37 13.15 23.09 -8.00
N ILE A 38 14.32 22.75 -7.47
CA ILE A 38 15.10 21.58 -7.87
C ILE A 38 15.15 20.53 -6.75
N SER A 39 15.56 19.33 -7.06
CA SER A 39 15.86 18.29 -6.06
C SER A 39 14.81 18.18 -4.94
N PHE A 40 13.54 18.17 -5.29
CA PHE A 40 12.47 18.10 -4.31
C PHE A 40 11.86 16.70 -4.19
N ALA A 41 11.20 16.45 -3.06
CA ALA A 41 10.59 15.17 -2.69
C ALA A 41 9.21 15.00 -3.34
N ASN A 42 9.15 14.60 -4.61
CA ASN A 42 7.89 14.35 -5.33
C ASN A 42 6.96 13.39 -4.58
N CYS A 43 7.52 12.32 -4.01
CA CYS A 43 6.74 11.33 -3.24
C CYS A 43 6.26 11.86 -1.88
N GLY A 44 6.78 13.01 -1.42
CA GLY A 44 6.34 13.69 -0.20
C GLY A 44 5.08 14.53 -0.37
N LEU A 45 4.71 14.88 -1.60
CA LEU A 45 3.64 15.83 -1.87
C LEU A 45 2.27 15.43 -1.30
N PRO A 46 1.78 14.18 -1.44
CA PRO A 46 0.54 13.75 -0.80
C PRO A 46 0.57 13.90 0.72
N TYR A 47 1.69 13.57 1.34
CA TYR A 47 1.90 13.64 2.79
C TYR A 47 1.97 15.08 3.31
N TYR A 48 2.44 16.01 2.48
CA TYR A 48 2.38 17.45 2.79
C TYR A 48 0.94 17.96 2.73
N VAL A 49 0.16 17.57 1.73
CA VAL A 49 -1.28 17.89 1.68
C VAL A 49 -2.01 17.34 2.91
N GLY A 50 -1.66 16.15 3.38
CA GLY A 50 -2.22 15.48 4.56
C GLY A 50 -1.72 16.00 5.92
N ASN A 51 -0.77 16.95 5.96
CA ASN A 51 -0.09 17.43 7.17
C ASN A 51 0.80 16.38 7.89
N THR A 52 1.10 15.26 7.28
CA THR A 52 2.13 14.33 7.78
C THR A 52 3.51 14.97 7.69
N ILE A 53 3.82 15.57 6.52
CA ILE A 53 4.92 16.52 6.36
C ILE A 53 4.32 17.90 6.63
N LYS A 54 4.84 18.61 7.64
CA LYS A 54 4.24 19.87 8.12
C LYS A 54 4.74 21.09 7.37
N ASP A 55 6.04 21.15 7.17
CA ASP A 55 6.73 22.32 6.66
C ASP A 55 7.08 22.14 5.18
N GLU A 56 6.82 23.15 4.37
CA GLU A 56 7.12 23.15 2.93
C GLU A 56 8.61 22.95 2.64
N GLU A 57 9.46 23.56 3.46
CA GLU A 57 10.91 23.48 3.36
C GLU A 57 11.45 22.03 3.41
N GLN A 58 10.71 21.11 4.08
CA GLN A 58 11.07 19.68 4.11
C GLN A 58 10.89 18.98 2.74
N LEU A 59 10.15 19.59 1.82
CA LEU A 59 9.98 19.07 0.46
C LEU A 59 11.15 19.42 -0.45
N GLU A 60 11.83 20.55 -0.22
CA GLU A 60 13.01 20.96 -0.96
C GLU A 60 14.25 20.35 -0.34
N LEU A 61 14.81 19.32 -1.00
CA LEU A 61 15.95 18.58 -0.48
C LEU A 61 17.27 19.37 -0.61
N MET A 62 17.33 20.31 -1.54
CA MET A 62 18.48 21.16 -1.80
C MET A 62 18.09 22.36 -2.66
N THR A 63 18.45 23.57 -2.24
CA THR A 63 18.25 24.78 -3.03
C THR A 63 19.25 24.91 -4.17
N PRO A 64 19.01 25.79 -5.16
CA PRO A 64 19.99 26.10 -6.20
C PRO A 64 21.35 26.56 -5.67
N GLU A 65 21.37 27.40 -4.63
CA GLU A 65 22.56 27.94 -3.98
C GLU A 65 23.34 26.82 -3.30
N GLU A 66 22.69 26.00 -2.49
CA GLU A 66 23.32 24.82 -1.83
C GLU A 66 23.88 23.83 -2.85
N PHE A 67 23.18 23.66 -3.99
CA PHE A 67 23.61 22.79 -5.07
C PHE A 67 24.88 23.34 -5.74
N PHE A 68 24.95 24.66 -5.97
CA PHE A 68 26.12 25.35 -6.47
C PHE A 68 27.30 25.26 -5.48
N ASP A 69 27.08 25.60 -4.22
CA ASP A 69 28.13 25.59 -3.19
C ASP A 69 28.74 24.20 -3.00
N ARG A 70 27.91 23.16 -3.03
CA ARG A 70 28.36 21.78 -2.81
C ARG A 70 28.98 21.13 -4.05
N PHE A 71 28.42 21.41 -5.23
CA PHE A 71 28.78 20.69 -6.45
C PHE A 71 29.35 21.58 -7.53
N ASN A 72 29.46 22.88 -7.33
CA ASN A 72 29.88 23.82 -8.38
C ASN A 72 29.12 23.61 -9.71
N VAL A 73 27.78 23.46 -9.61
CA VAL A 73 26.84 23.28 -10.74
C VAL A 73 25.95 24.49 -10.80
N GLU A 74 25.92 25.16 -11.95
CA GLU A 74 25.03 26.28 -12.16
C GLU A 74 23.58 25.78 -12.32
N VAL A 75 22.66 26.29 -11.50
CA VAL A 75 21.25 25.95 -11.56
C VAL A 75 20.42 27.16 -11.97
N ARG A 76 19.67 27.04 -13.05
CA ARG A 76 18.78 28.09 -13.56
C ARG A 76 17.33 27.65 -13.41
N VAL A 77 16.72 27.98 -12.29
CA VAL A 77 15.28 27.80 -12.05
C VAL A 77 14.45 28.81 -12.83
N ASN A 78 13.20 28.53 -13.15
CA ASN A 78 12.33 29.30 -14.03
C ASN A 78 12.90 29.50 -15.45
N HIS A 79 13.72 28.54 -15.91
CA HIS A 79 14.32 28.55 -17.24
C HIS A 79 13.90 27.30 -18.02
N GLU A 80 13.13 27.51 -19.09
CA GLU A 80 12.58 26.44 -19.92
C GLU A 80 13.37 26.27 -21.22
N ALA A 81 13.81 25.06 -21.50
CA ALA A 81 14.34 24.68 -22.80
C ALA A 81 13.21 24.58 -23.82
N LEU A 82 13.19 25.47 -24.81
CA LEU A 82 12.12 25.55 -25.80
C LEU A 82 12.41 24.77 -27.09
N LEU A 83 13.65 24.75 -27.54
CA LEU A 83 14.07 24.14 -28.81
C LEU A 83 15.52 23.71 -28.72
N ILE A 84 15.82 22.57 -29.33
CA ILE A 84 17.20 22.06 -29.52
C ILE A 84 17.58 22.16 -30.99
N ASN A 85 18.74 22.75 -31.28
CA ASN A 85 19.38 22.62 -32.56
C ASN A 85 20.59 21.69 -32.43
N LYS A 86 20.40 20.41 -32.81
CA LYS A 86 21.44 19.38 -32.67
C LYS A 86 22.62 19.56 -33.63
N LYS A 87 22.42 20.26 -34.77
CA LYS A 87 23.49 20.51 -35.73
C LYS A 87 24.52 21.50 -35.16
N ASP A 88 24.04 22.59 -34.59
CA ASP A 88 24.86 23.64 -34.01
C ASP A 88 25.14 23.43 -32.51
N LYS A 89 24.55 22.37 -31.92
CA LYS A 89 24.61 22.04 -30.47
C LYS A 89 24.19 23.22 -29.57
N VAL A 90 23.03 23.82 -29.85
CA VAL A 90 22.50 24.98 -29.14
C VAL A 90 21.09 24.71 -28.68
N ILE A 91 20.76 25.17 -27.47
CA ILE A 91 19.40 25.16 -26.91
C ILE A 91 18.87 26.58 -26.85
N LEU A 92 17.65 26.81 -27.32
CA LEU A 92 16.91 28.03 -27.06
C LEU A 92 16.22 27.93 -25.72
N VAL A 93 16.57 28.83 -24.79
CA VAL A 93 16.05 28.87 -23.41
C VAL A 93 15.22 30.10 -23.23
N LYS A 94 14.08 29.97 -22.52
CA LYS A 94 13.23 31.07 -22.06
C LYS A 94 13.35 31.21 -20.54
N ASN A 95 13.67 32.41 -20.10
CA ASN A 95 13.57 32.80 -18.70
C ASN A 95 12.14 33.32 -18.43
N HIS A 96 11.38 32.60 -17.59
CA HIS A 96 10.00 32.94 -17.27
C HIS A 96 9.84 34.18 -16.36
N LEU A 97 10.89 34.57 -15.62
CA LEU A 97 10.84 35.76 -14.74
C LEU A 97 10.82 37.07 -15.52
N ASN A 98 11.51 37.10 -16.66
CA ASN A 98 11.61 38.34 -17.48
C ASN A 98 11.18 38.15 -18.93
N ASN A 99 10.67 36.97 -19.28
CA ASN A 99 10.27 36.55 -20.63
C ASN A 99 11.35 36.63 -21.72
N LYS A 100 12.63 36.81 -21.36
CA LYS A 100 13.73 36.85 -22.31
C LYS A 100 14.07 35.47 -22.81
N LYS A 101 14.44 35.38 -24.12
CA LYS A 101 14.98 34.18 -24.73
C LYS A 101 16.46 34.36 -25.00
N TYR A 102 17.25 33.30 -24.83
CA TYR A 102 18.67 33.28 -25.09
C TYR A 102 19.09 31.90 -25.60
N GLN A 103 20.23 31.85 -26.24
CA GLN A 103 20.83 30.61 -26.70
C GLN A 103 21.91 30.14 -25.73
N LEU A 104 22.01 28.82 -25.53
CA LEU A 104 23.00 28.14 -24.70
C LEU A 104 23.59 26.99 -25.48
N ASP A 105 24.90 27.02 -25.67
CA ASP A 105 25.67 25.96 -26.33
C ASP A 105 25.91 24.76 -25.37
N TYR A 106 26.13 23.59 -25.92
CA TYR A 106 26.47 22.39 -25.17
C TYR A 106 27.42 21.46 -25.97
N ASP A 107 28.26 20.72 -25.26
CA ASP A 107 28.97 19.56 -25.82
C ASP A 107 28.13 18.29 -25.64
N PHE A 108 27.53 18.15 -24.47
CA PHE A 108 26.60 17.08 -24.12
C PHE A 108 25.29 17.65 -23.55
N LEU A 109 24.19 17.00 -23.92
CA LEU A 109 22.86 17.34 -23.43
C LEU A 109 22.23 16.14 -22.69
N LEU A 110 21.72 16.34 -21.49
CA LEU A 110 20.93 15.34 -20.76
C LEU A 110 19.48 15.80 -20.64
N LEU A 111 18.56 15.04 -21.19
CA LEU A 111 17.12 15.26 -21.08
C LEU A 111 16.56 14.48 -19.89
N SER A 112 16.06 15.17 -18.88
CA SER A 112 15.36 14.61 -17.70
C SER A 112 14.05 15.36 -17.42
N PRO A 113 13.19 15.59 -18.45
CA PRO A 113 12.03 16.44 -18.32
C PRO A 113 10.89 15.80 -17.50
N GLY A 114 10.97 14.51 -17.19
CA GLY A 114 9.98 13.77 -16.43
C GLY A 114 8.69 13.49 -17.21
N ALA A 115 7.57 13.54 -16.49
CA ALA A 115 6.23 13.30 -17.04
C ALA A 115 5.24 14.32 -16.47
N SER A 116 4.16 14.59 -17.18
CA SER A 116 3.06 15.45 -16.73
C SER A 116 1.77 14.65 -16.50
N PRO A 117 0.87 15.11 -15.61
CA PRO A 117 -0.44 14.51 -15.42
C PRO A 117 -1.25 14.50 -16.73
N ILE A 118 -1.99 13.43 -16.94
CA ILE A 118 -2.95 13.36 -18.05
C ILE A 118 -4.19 14.13 -17.66
N ILE A 119 -4.58 15.12 -18.46
CA ILE A 119 -5.81 15.91 -18.29
C ILE A 119 -6.66 15.73 -19.56
N PRO A 120 -7.66 14.84 -19.55
CA PRO A 120 -8.58 14.69 -20.68
C PRO A 120 -9.50 15.92 -20.81
N PRO A 121 -9.99 16.20 -22.00
CA PRO A 121 -10.91 17.31 -22.23
C PRO A 121 -12.35 16.95 -21.80
N PHE A 122 -12.54 16.67 -20.52
CA PHE A 122 -13.88 16.43 -19.98
C PHE A 122 -14.74 17.70 -20.08
N ALA A 123 -16.03 17.51 -20.39
CA ALA A 123 -16.97 18.62 -20.38
C ALA A 123 -17.06 19.26 -18.99
N GLY A 124 -16.98 20.58 -18.91
CA GLY A 124 -17.02 21.33 -17.65
C GLY A 124 -15.73 21.34 -16.81
N ILE A 125 -14.62 20.74 -17.26
CA ILE A 125 -13.38 20.64 -16.49
C ILE A 125 -12.79 22.00 -16.10
N ASN A 126 -12.96 23.00 -16.94
CA ASN A 126 -12.46 24.38 -16.69
C ASN A 126 -13.41 25.22 -15.81
N GLU A 127 -14.59 24.70 -15.51
CA GLU A 127 -15.62 25.41 -14.74
C GLU A 127 -15.59 25.05 -13.25
N VAL A 128 -14.80 24.02 -12.89
CA VAL A 128 -14.71 23.48 -11.54
C VAL A 128 -13.26 23.41 -11.06
N PRO A 129 -12.99 23.48 -9.74
CA PRO A 129 -11.64 23.35 -9.18
C PRO A 129 -11.14 21.91 -9.27
N VAL A 130 -10.46 21.59 -10.38
CA VAL A 130 -9.77 20.32 -10.58
C VAL A 130 -8.29 20.52 -10.35
N PHE A 131 -7.71 19.66 -9.51
CA PHE A 131 -6.29 19.69 -9.17
C PHE A 131 -5.59 18.44 -9.65
N THR A 132 -4.34 18.59 -10.03
CA THR A 132 -3.37 17.50 -10.23
C THR A 132 -2.25 17.66 -9.21
N LEU A 133 -1.49 16.62 -8.96
CA LEU A 133 -0.39 16.66 -8.00
C LEU A 133 0.91 16.17 -8.65
N ARG A 134 1.83 17.11 -8.91
CA ARG A 134 3.13 16.82 -9.54
C ARG A 134 4.27 17.65 -8.96
N THR A 135 4.02 18.88 -8.53
CA THR A 135 5.01 19.86 -8.09
C THR A 135 4.72 20.37 -6.69
N ILE A 136 5.69 21.01 -6.03
CA ILE A 136 5.49 21.67 -4.73
C ILE A 136 4.34 22.69 -4.83
N PRO A 137 4.29 23.62 -5.83
CA PRO A 137 3.15 24.52 -5.98
C PRO A 137 1.79 23.83 -6.07
N ASP A 138 1.68 22.66 -6.72
CA ASP A 138 0.43 21.90 -6.77
C ASP A 138 -0.02 21.49 -5.36
N SER A 139 0.89 20.96 -4.56
CA SER A 139 0.60 20.53 -3.19
C SER A 139 0.19 21.68 -2.28
N ILE A 140 0.88 22.84 -2.42
CA ILE A 140 0.52 24.08 -1.72
C ILE A 140 -0.88 24.55 -2.12
N ASN A 141 -1.18 24.56 -3.40
CA ASN A 141 -2.48 24.98 -3.92
C ASN A 141 -3.61 24.10 -3.40
N ILE A 142 -3.42 22.76 -3.41
CA ILE A 142 -4.40 21.81 -2.87
C ILE A 142 -4.58 22.04 -1.37
N ARG A 143 -3.48 22.12 -0.60
CA ARG A 143 -3.53 22.33 0.85
C ARG A 143 -4.25 23.61 1.21
N ASN A 144 -3.88 24.73 0.55
CA ASN A 144 -4.51 26.02 0.72
C ASN A 144 -6.00 26.01 0.36
N TYR A 145 -6.36 25.31 -0.73
CA TYR A 145 -7.75 25.18 -1.14
C TYR A 145 -8.58 24.44 -0.09
N VAL A 146 -8.06 23.33 0.41
CA VAL A 146 -8.68 22.54 1.47
C VAL A 146 -8.92 23.36 2.73
N GLU A 147 -7.91 24.13 3.15
CA GLU A 147 -7.96 24.90 4.40
C GLU A 147 -8.88 26.12 4.28
N LYS A 148 -8.78 26.87 3.17
CA LYS A 148 -9.57 28.12 2.97
C LYS A 148 -11.05 27.86 2.72
N ASN A 149 -11.40 26.78 2.03
CA ASN A 149 -12.78 26.51 1.60
C ASN A 149 -13.53 25.55 2.52
N GLY A 150 -12.89 25.05 3.59
CA GLY A 150 -13.54 24.16 4.53
C GLY A 150 -14.05 22.88 3.88
N VAL A 151 -13.24 22.29 2.97
CA VAL A 151 -13.56 21.09 2.19
C VAL A 151 -14.00 19.96 3.09
N LYS A 152 -15.16 19.37 2.81
CA LYS A 152 -15.72 18.23 3.54
C LYS A 152 -15.78 16.95 2.70
N HIS A 153 -15.90 17.11 1.38
CA HIS A 153 -16.01 16.02 0.43
C HIS A 153 -14.98 16.19 -0.68
N ALA A 154 -14.19 15.17 -0.93
CA ALA A 154 -13.23 15.14 -2.02
C ALA A 154 -13.50 13.96 -2.94
N THR A 155 -13.48 14.20 -4.24
CA THR A 155 -13.54 13.15 -5.26
C THR A 155 -12.18 13.00 -5.92
N ILE A 156 -11.65 11.78 -5.90
CA ILE A 156 -10.40 11.42 -6.55
C ILE A 156 -10.74 10.60 -7.79
N ILE A 157 -10.24 11.04 -8.94
CA ILE A 157 -10.45 10.37 -10.22
C ILE A 157 -9.17 9.61 -10.55
N GLY A 158 -9.25 8.28 -10.52
CA GLY A 158 -8.14 7.36 -10.70
C GLY A 158 -7.62 6.74 -9.40
N GLY A 159 -7.63 5.41 -9.33
CA GLY A 159 -7.22 4.59 -8.18
C GLY A 159 -5.79 4.06 -8.29
N GLY A 160 -4.86 4.84 -8.88
CA GLY A 160 -3.42 4.54 -8.90
C GLY A 160 -2.69 5.00 -7.63
N PHE A 161 -1.34 4.93 -7.63
CA PHE A 161 -0.50 5.31 -6.50
C PHE A 161 -0.86 6.67 -5.90
N ILE A 162 -0.83 7.73 -6.72
CA ILE A 162 -1.12 9.10 -6.29
C ILE A 162 -2.54 9.23 -5.73
N GLY A 163 -3.52 8.60 -6.40
CA GLY A 163 -4.91 8.65 -5.97
C GLY A 163 -5.13 8.00 -4.61
N LEU A 164 -4.50 6.87 -4.34
CA LEU A 164 -4.60 6.15 -3.07
C LEU A 164 -3.89 6.88 -1.93
N GLU A 165 -2.69 7.42 -2.18
CA GLU A 165 -1.97 8.25 -1.21
C GLU A 165 -2.76 9.53 -0.88
N MET A 166 -3.35 10.18 -1.88
CA MET A 166 -4.23 11.35 -1.66
C MET A 166 -5.49 10.97 -0.88
N ALA A 167 -6.08 9.80 -1.15
CA ALA A 167 -7.25 9.33 -0.42
C ALA A 167 -6.96 9.13 1.06
N GLU A 168 -5.85 8.47 1.41
CA GLU A 168 -5.39 8.32 2.79
C GLU A 168 -5.18 9.69 3.45
N ASN A 169 -4.41 10.55 2.81
CA ASN A 169 -4.01 11.83 3.38
C ASN A 169 -5.19 12.80 3.57
N LEU A 170 -6.14 12.86 2.65
CA LEU A 170 -7.35 13.66 2.79
C LEU A 170 -8.30 13.05 3.85
N ARG A 171 -8.36 11.72 3.91
CA ARG A 171 -9.18 11.03 4.92
C ARG A 171 -8.65 11.26 6.34
N ASN A 172 -7.33 11.26 6.53
CA ASN A 172 -6.66 11.58 7.79
C ASN A 172 -6.94 13.03 8.25
N LYS A 173 -7.23 13.95 7.33
CA LYS A 173 -7.73 15.31 7.65
C LYS A 173 -9.24 15.35 8.00
N GLY A 174 -9.92 14.20 8.04
CA GLY A 174 -11.37 14.11 8.33
C GLY A 174 -12.27 14.39 7.13
N ILE A 175 -11.73 14.52 5.91
CA ILE A 175 -12.49 14.75 4.69
C ILE A 175 -13.11 13.43 4.24
N LYS A 176 -14.36 13.44 3.81
CA LYS A 176 -15.00 12.28 3.17
C LYS A 176 -14.45 12.13 1.76
N VAL A 177 -13.95 10.94 1.44
CA VAL A 177 -13.28 10.70 0.15
C VAL A 177 -14.06 9.68 -0.67
N LYS A 178 -14.28 9.98 -1.96
CA LYS A 178 -14.75 9.05 -2.98
C LYS A 178 -13.69 8.88 -4.05
N ILE A 179 -13.33 7.64 -4.38
CA ILE A 179 -12.49 7.30 -5.53
C ILE A 179 -13.40 6.84 -6.66
N ILE A 180 -13.24 7.42 -7.85
CA ILE A 180 -13.90 6.96 -9.09
C ILE A 180 -12.81 6.39 -10.00
N GLU A 181 -12.93 5.10 -10.33
CA GLU A 181 -11.99 4.37 -11.18
C GLU A 181 -12.72 3.78 -12.39
N MET A 182 -12.16 3.99 -13.56
CA MET A 182 -12.66 3.48 -14.82
C MET A 182 -12.59 1.94 -14.91
N LEU A 183 -11.59 1.36 -14.28
CA LEU A 183 -11.36 -0.09 -14.26
C LEU A 183 -12.18 -0.75 -13.15
N ASP A 184 -12.27 -2.07 -13.22
CA ASP A 184 -12.97 -2.90 -12.22
C ASP A 184 -12.16 -3.11 -10.92
N GLN A 185 -10.99 -2.44 -10.80
CA GLN A 185 -10.13 -2.44 -9.62
C GLN A 185 -9.28 -1.18 -9.52
N VAL A 186 -8.89 -0.80 -8.29
CA VAL A 186 -7.78 0.12 -8.06
C VAL A 186 -6.44 -0.60 -8.27
N MET A 187 -5.34 0.14 -8.35
CA MET A 187 -3.99 -0.41 -8.55
C MET A 187 -3.92 -1.38 -9.72
N ALA A 188 -4.24 -0.90 -10.91
CA ALA A 188 -4.19 -1.66 -12.17
C ALA A 188 -2.88 -2.48 -12.42
N PRO A 189 -1.70 -2.12 -11.86
CA PRO A 189 -0.49 -2.94 -11.94
C PRO A 189 -0.51 -4.23 -11.10
N LEU A 190 -1.56 -4.49 -10.31
CA LEU A 190 -1.71 -5.70 -9.52
C LEU A 190 -2.71 -6.67 -10.15
N ASP A 191 -2.62 -7.95 -9.80
CA ASP A 191 -3.66 -8.91 -10.10
C ASP A 191 -4.89 -8.69 -9.20
N ARG A 192 -6.08 -9.01 -9.72
CA ARG A 192 -7.37 -8.64 -9.11
C ARG A 192 -7.51 -9.09 -7.65
N GLU A 193 -7.16 -10.33 -7.35
CA GLU A 193 -7.31 -10.89 -6.00
C GLU A 193 -6.42 -10.21 -4.97
N ILE A 194 -5.30 -9.61 -5.38
CA ILE A 194 -4.44 -8.80 -4.51
C ILE A 194 -5.04 -7.39 -4.34
N ALA A 195 -5.58 -6.81 -5.41
CA ALA A 195 -6.24 -5.50 -5.34
C ALA A 195 -7.47 -5.52 -4.40
N GLN A 196 -8.12 -6.67 -4.20
CA GLN A 196 -9.25 -6.79 -3.28
C GLN A 196 -8.90 -6.47 -1.82
N PHE A 197 -7.67 -6.77 -1.38
CA PHE A 197 -7.22 -6.37 -0.05
C PHE A 197 -7.20 -4.84 0.09
N ILE A 198 -6.82 -4.13 -0.97
CA ILE A 198 -6.85 -2.66 -1.00
C ILE A 198 -8.29 -2.15 -0.93
N HIS A 199 -9.20 -2.74 -1.71
CA HIS A 199 -10.62 -2.35 -1.66
C HIS A 199 -11.19 -2.48 -0.26
N GLN A 200 -10.90 -3.59 0.44
CA GLN A 200 -11.35 -3.78 1.82
C GLN A 200 -10.76 -2.74 2.77
N GLU A 201 -9.46 -2.45 2.66
CA GLU A 201 -8.80 -1.44 3.48
C GLU A 201 -9.42 -0.05 3.29
N LEU A 202 -9.68 0.33 2.03
CA LEU A 202 -10.34 1.59 1.70
C LEU A 202 -11.74 1.69 2.33
N ILE A 203 -12.54 0.63 2.22
CA ILE A 203 -13.88 0.57 2.81
C ILE A 203 -13.83 0.65 4.34
N LEU A 204 -12.92 -0.10 4.98
CA LEU A 204 -12.73 -0.07 6.43
C LEU A 204 -12.36 1.33 6.93
N ASN A 205 -11.61 2.09 6.13
CA ASN A 205 -11.27 3.49 6.41
C ASN A 205 -12.30 4.49 5.87
N GLN A 206 -13.51 4.02 5.50
CA GLN A 206 -14.63 4.86 5.03
C GLN A 206 -14.29 5.68 3.78
N VAL A 207 -13.45 5.15 2.91
CA VAL A 207 -13.26 5.66 1.56
C VAL A 207 -14.25 4.98 0.64
N CYS A 208 -15.09 5.77 -0.02
CA CYS A 208 -16.02 5.25 -1.01
C CYS A 208 -15.27 4.89 -2.30
N VAL A 209 -15.43 3.67 -2.79
CA VAL A 209 -14.76 3.21 -4.02
C VAL A 209 -15.78 2.89 -5.08
N HIS A 210 -15.78 3.66 -6.16
CA HIS A 210 -16.67 3.51 -7.31
C HIS A 210 -15.87 3.00 -8.51
N LEU A 211 -16.11 1.77 -8.92
CA LEU A 211 -15.33 1.04 -9.92
C LEU A 211 -16.12 0.78 -11.19
N ASP A 212 -15.39 0.47 -12.29
CA ASP A 212 -15.97 0.11 -13.59
C ASP A 212 -16.91 1.19 -14.13
N ASP A 213 -16.59 2.47 -13.84
CA ASP A 213 -17.43 3.59 -14.25
C ASP A 213 -16.60 4.86 -14.51
N PRO A 214 -16.25 5.15 -15.76
CA PRO A 214 -15.46 6.32 -16.09
C PRO A 214 -16.24 7.63 -15.89
N VAL A 215 -15.54 8.67 -15.48
CA VAL A 215 -16.07 10.04 -15.44
C VAL A 215 -16.47 10.49 -16.85
N ASP A 216 -17.61 11.16 -16.96
CA ASP A 216 -18.15 11.74 -18.19
C ASP A 216 -17.97 13.27 -18.22
N SER A 217 -18.42 13.96 -17.19
CA SER A 217 -18.43 15.42 -17.16
C SER A 217 -18.41 16.00 -15.75
N PHE A 218 -18.12 17.28 -15.67
CA PHE A 218 -18.20 18.09 -14.47
C PHE A 218 -19.26 19.17 -14.63
N GLN A 219 -19.96 19.51 -13.57
CA GLN A 219 -20.95 20.57 -13.53
C GLN A 219 -20.80 21.38 -12.27
N TYR A 220 -21.07 22.67 -12.37
CA TYR A 220 -21.16 23.57 -11.23
C TYR A 220 -22.55 24.18 -11.23
N ASP A 221 -23.30 23.93 -10.20
CA ASP A 221 -24.62 24.49 -10.02
C ASP A 221 -24.79 25.16 -8.64
N LYS A 222 -25.99 25.61 -8.32
CA LYS A 222 -26.32 26.23 -7.02
C LYS A 222 -26.08 25.30 -5.81
N ASP A 223 -25.98 23.99 -6.05
CA ASP A 223 -25.74 22.95 -5.04
C ASP A 223 -24.25 22.58 -4.93
N GLY A 224 -23.36 23.20 -5.72
CA GLY A 224 -21.90 22.99 -5.72
C GLY A 224 -21.39 22.19 -6.91
N ILE A 225 -20.20 21.61 -6.74
CA ILE A 225 -19.53 20.80 -7.78
C ILE A 225 -20.18 19.44 -7.86
N GLN A 226 -20.46 18.98 -9.08
CA GLN A 226 -20.95 17.64 -9.36
C GLN A 226 -20.06 16.95 -10.38
N VAL A 227 -19.72 15.69 -10.08
CA VAL A 227 -19.01 14.79 -10.98
C VAL A 227 -20.02 13.78 -11.52
N LYS A 228 -20.25 13.77 -12.84
CA LYS A 228 -21.11 12.81 -13.52
C LYS A 228 -20.27 11.70 -14.14
N THR A 229 -20.70 10.46 -13.94
CA THR A 229 -20.08 9.27 -14.57
C THR A 229 -20.90 8.80 -15.78
N LYS A 230 -20.33 7.91 -16.59
CA LYS A 230 -21.03 7.33 -17.76
C LYS A 230 -22.22 6.43 -17.39
N LYS A 231 -22.23 5.86 -16.18
CA LYS A 231 -23.37 5.10 -15.63
C LYS A 231 -24.39 6.00 -14.94
N GLU A 232 -24.27 7.32 -15.14
CA GLU A 232 -25.17 8.36 -14.62
C GLU A 232 -25.15 8.56 -13.10
N ASP A 233 -24.13 8.06 -12.39
CA ASP A 233 -23.92 8.42 -10.98
C ASP A 233 -23.52 9.88 -10.87
N LEU A 234 -24.19 10.61 -9.96
CA LEU A 234 -23.91 12.02 -9.67
C LEU A 234 -23.28 12.13 -8.28
N THR A 235 -22.03 12.57 -8.24
CA THR A 235 -21.29 12.75 -6.99
C THR A 235 -21.14 14.23 -6.70
N LYS A 236 -21.71 14.72 -5.59
CA LYS A 236 -21.43 16.04 -5.04
C LYS A 236 -20.08 16.05 -4.34
N THR A 237 -19.31 17.11 -4.56
CA THR A 237 -17.96 17.23 -4.00
C THR A 237 -17.56 18.69 -3.83
N ASP A 238 -16.56 18.94 -2.98
CA ASP A 238 -15.99 20.29 -2.78
C ASP A 238 -14.62 20.41 -3.46
N LEU A 239 -13.99 19.27 -3.78
CA LEU A 239 -12.64 19.18 -4.34
C LEU A 239 -12.53 18.01 -5.29
N ILE A 240 -11.87 18.20 -6.44
CA ILE A 240 -11.56 17.13 -7.39
C ILE A 240 -10.04 17.01 -7.53
N ILE A 241 -9.52 15.76 -7.31
CA ILE A 241 -8.13 15.41 -7.61
C ILE A 241 -8.11 14.48 -8.81
N LEU A 242 -7.43 14.88 -9.88
CA LEU A 242 -7.27 14.08 -11.09
C LEU A 242 -5.93 13.34 -11.05
N SER A 243 -5.98 12.01 -10.97
CA SER A 243 -4.82 11.11 -10.83
C SER A 243 -4.89 9.89 -11.74
N ILE A 244 -5.31 10.09 -13.00
CA ILE A 244 -5.55 9.03 -14.00
C ILE A 244 -4.29 8.58 -14.75
N GLY A 245 -3.12 8.97 -14.30
CA GLY A 245 -1.83 8.63 -14.88
C GLY A 245 -1.06 9.83 -15.39
N VAL A 246 0.11 9.53 -15.97
CA VAL A 246 1.06 10.52 -16.47
C VAL A 246 1.46 10.20 -17.91
N LYS A 247 1.84 11.23 -18.65
CA LYS A 247 2.43 11.13 -20.00
C LYS A 247 3.87 11.65 -19.99
N PRO A 248 4.80 11.04 -20.75
CA PRO A 248 6.18 11.49 -20.81
C PRO A 248 6.27 12.89 -21.43
N GLU A 249 7.14 13.73 -20.87
CA GLU A 249 7.49 15.04 -21.43
C GLU A 249 8.56 14.88 -22.51
N SER A 250 8.17 14.37 -23.67
CA SER A 250 9.08 14.04 -24.79
C SER A 250 8.99 15.02 -25.97
N GLN A 251 8.20 16.09 -25.85
CA GLN A 251 7.95 17.00 -26.98
C GLN A 251 9.26 17.62 -27.49
N LEU A 252 10.13 18.09 -26.62
CA LEU A 252 11.43 18.67 -26.97
C LEU A 252 12.32 17.68 -27.77
N ALA A 253 12.29 16.40 -27.36
CA ALA A 253 13.01 15.34 -28.06
C ALA A 253 12.40 15.02 -29.44
N LYS A 254 11.07 15.02 -29.51
CA LYS A 254 10.34 14.78 -30.77
C LYS A 254 10.59 15.90 -31.79
N ASP A 255 10.58 17.16 -31.37
CA ASP A 255 10.73 18.33 -32.26
C ASP A 255 12.12 18.39 -32.87
N VAL A 256 13.16 17.91 -32.18
CA VAL A 256 14.52 17.82 -32.71
C VAL A 256 14.76 16.53 -33.52
N GLY A 257 13.75 15.66 -33.64
CA GLY A 257 13.82 14.42 -34.41
C GLY A 257 14.64 13.32 -33.74
N LEU A 258 14.60 13.20 -32.41
CA LEU A 258 15.07 12.02 -31.70
C LEU A 258 14.03 10.89 -31.81
N GLU A 259 14.48 9.66 -31.70
CA GLU A 259 13.62 8.50 -31.80
C GLU A 259 12.67 8.45 -30.58
N ILE A 260 11.37 8.32 -30.90
CA ILE A 260 10.29 8.25 -29.92
C ILE A 260 9.56 6.92 -30.09
N GLY A 261 9.40 6.19 -28.98
CA GLY A 261 8.70 4.92 -28.97
C GLY A 261 7.18 5.07 -29.10
N PRO A 262 6.47 3.96 -29.31
CA PRO A 262 5.02 3.96 -29.64
C PRO A 262 4.13 4.55 -28.55
N LYS A 263 4.60 4.60 -27.31
CA LYS A 263 3.88 5.21 -26.16
C LYS A 263 4.34 6.64 -25.85
N GLY A 264 5.12 7.25 -26.75
CA GLY A 264 5.56 8.63 -26.61
C GLY A 264 6.84 8.84 -25.79
N HIS A 265 7.48 7.78 -25.31
CA HIS A 265 8.73 7.88 -24.54
C HIS A 265 9.96 7.99 -25.45
N ILE A 266 10.98 8.70 -24.97
CA ILE A 266 12.27 8.82 -25.65
C ILE A 266 12.96 7.44 -25.66
N VAL A 267 13.39 6.99 -26.84
CA VAL A 267 14.16 5.75 -26.97
C VAL A 267 15.60 6.02 -26.58
N VAL A 268 16.14 5.15 -25.71
CA VAL A 268 17.57 5.20 -25.32
C VAL A 268 18.19 3.81 -25.42
N ASP A 269 19.50 3.79 -25.65
CA ASP A 269 20.30 2.56 -25.58
C ASP A 269 20.62 2.17 -24.13
N ASP A 270 21.36 1.08 -23.96
CA ASP A 270 21.76 0.60 -22.62
C ASP A 270 22.75 1.57 -21.92
N HIS A 271 23.31 2.55 -22.64
CA HIS A 271 24.16 3.62 -22.11
C HIS A 271 23.38 4.90 -21.78
N MET A 272 22.04 4.90 -21.91
CA MET A 272 21.15 6.07 -21.79
C MET A 272 21.35 7.11 -22.90
N ARG A 273 21.97 6.77 -24.04
CA ARG A 273 22.06 7.65 -25.20
C ARG A 273 20.79 7.56 -26.04
N THR A 274 20.39 8.69 -26.59
CA THR A 274 19.31 8.76 -27.58
C THR A 274 19.83 8.36 -28.98
N SER A 275 19.01 8.55 -29.99
CA SER A 275 19.45 8.41 -31.40
C SER A 275 20.50 9.44 -31.82
N ASP A 276 20.86 10.41 -30.99
CA ASP A 276 22.00 11.33 -31.15
C ASP A 276 23.05 11.04 -30.06
N SER A 277 24.30 10.83 -30.47
CA SER A 277 25.40 10.42 -29.59
C SER A 277 25.81 11.47 -28.54
N SER A 278 25.46 12.73 -28.73
CA SER A 278 25.72 13.82 -27.80
C SER A 278 24.53 14.09 -26.84
N ILE A 279 23.37 13.43 -27.05
CA ILE A 279 22.16 13.63 -26.29
C ILE A 279 21.79 12.35 -25.52
N TYR A 280 21.68 12.48 -24.24
CA TYR A 280 21.25 11.43 -23.31
C TYR A 280 19.84 11.72 -22.78
N ALA A 281 19.14 10.71 -22.32
CA ALA A 281 17.84 10.91 -21.65
C ALA A 281 17.64 9.93 -20.50
N VAL A 282 16.95 10.37 -19.43
CA VAL A 282 16.72 9.59 -18.20
C VAL A 282 15.37 9.92 -17.55
N GLY A 283 14.93 9.07 -16.65
CA GLY A 283 13.74 9.28 -15.82
C GLY A 283 12.42 8.90 -16.49
N ASP A 284 11.34 9.51 -16.06
CA ASP A 284 9.99 9.15 -16.47
C ASP A 284 9.70 9.37 -17.98
N ALA A 285 10.56 10.13 -18.65
CA ALA A 285 10.41 10.42 -20.07
C ALA A 285 10.94 9.31 -21.00
N VAL A 286 11.69 8.33 -20.48
CA VAL A 286 12.38 7.33 -21.32
C VAL A 286 11.72 5.96 -21.27
N GLN A 287 11.86 5.19 -22.35
CA GLN A 287 11.61 3.75 -22.34
C GLN A 287 12.94 3.00 -22.25
N VAL A 288 12.92 1.90 -21.48
CA VAL A 288 14.07 1.05 -21.23
C VAL A 288 13.69 -0.41 -21.41
N LYS A 289 14.67 -1.31 -21.36
CA LYS A 289 14.44 -2.75 -21.48
C LYS A 289 13.86 -3.32 -20.20
N HIS A 290 12.77 -4.11 -20.30
CA HIS A 290 12.27 -4.93 -19.20
C HIS A 290 13.14 -6.18 -19.01
N LEU A 291 13.63 -6.43 -17.81
CA LEU A 291 14.62 -7.50 -17.57
C LEU A 291 14.13 -8.91 -17.88
N ILE A 292 12.82 -9.19 -17.67
CA ILE A 292 12.27 -10.53 -17.89
C ILE A 292 11.95 -10.74 -19.37
N THR A 293 11.27 -9.77 -20.01
CA THR A 293 10.72 -9.94 -21.36
C THR A 293 11.67 -9.48 -22.46
N GLY A 294 12.69 -8.70 -22.12
CA GLY A 294 13.53 -8.02 -23.11
C GLY A 294 12.83 -6.92 -23.89
N GLN A 295 11.53 -6.75 -23.72
CA GLN A 295 10.73 -5.74 -24.45
C GLN A 295 10.88 -4.36 -23.84
N SER A 296 10.50 -3.33 -24.61
CA SER A 296 10.45 -1.95 -24.15
C SER A 296 9.43 -1.78 -23.01
N ALA A 297 9.87 -1.14 -21.94
CA ALA A 297 9.09 -0.85 -20.76
C ALA A 297 9.32 0.59 -20.28
N PHE A 298 8.39 1.10 -19.51
CA PHE A 298 8.51 2.38 -18.82
C PHE A 298 7.87 2.26 -17.45
N PHE A 299 8.54 2.83 -16.46
CA PHE A 299 8.06 2.87 -15.08
C PHE A 299 8.45 4.22 -14.49
N PRO A 300 7.49 5.13 -14.26
CA PRO A 300 7.75 6.46 -13.71
C PRO A 300 8.00 6.35 -12.19
N LEU A 301 9.22 5.92 -11.84
CA LEU A 301 9.65 5.66 -10.48
C LEU A 301 11.02 6.33 -10.22
N ALA A 302 11.20 6.90 -9.03
CA ALA A 302 12.40 7.62 -8.65
C ALA A 302 13.68 6.75 -8.63
N SER A 303 13.58 5.50 -8.16
CA SER A 303 14.74 4.59 -8.10
C SER A 303 15.35 4.27 -9.48
N PRO A 304 14.56 3.89 -10.50
CA PRO A 304 15.07 3.77 -11.88
C PRO A 304 15.67 5.06 -12.40
N ALA A 305 15.01 6.20 -12.20
CA ALA A 305 15.50 7.51 -12.68
C ALA A 305 16.91 7.83 -12.12
N ASN A 306 17.13 7.59 -10.82
CA ASN A 306 18.43 7.79 -10.19
C ASN A 306 19.52 6.85 -10.72
N LYS A 307 19.18 5.58 -11.00
CA LYS A 307 20.12 4.62 -11.58
C LYS A 307 20.47 4.98 -13.03
N GLN A 308 19.48 5.35 -13.84
CA GLN A 308 19.66 5.83 -15.22
C GLN A 308 20.52 7.09 -15.25
N ALA A 309 20.26 8.06 -14.37
CA ALA A 309 21.02 9.29 -14.22
C ALA A 309 22.51 9.01 -13.93
N ARG A 310 22.78 8.05 -13.04
CA ARG A 310 24.15 7.62 -12.75
C ARG A 310 24.84 7.04 -13.97
N ILE A 311 24.16 6.17 -14.75
CA ILE A 311 24.70 5.57 -15.96
C ILE A 311 24.96 6.63 -17.05
N ALA A 312 24.01 7.54 -17.28
CA ALA A 312 24.19 8.65 -18.22
C ALA A 312 25.39 9.53 -17.86
N ALA A 313 25.50 9.93 -16.57
CA ALA A 313 26.60 10.72 -16.07
C ALA A 313 27.97 10.02 -16.26
N GLU A 314 28.05 8.73 -15.97
CA GLU A 314 29.26 7.93 -16.16
C GLU A 314 29.67 7.85 -17.62
N ASN A 315 28.73 7.71 -18.54
CA ASN A 315 28.98 7.66 -19.97
C ASN A 315 29.37 9.03 -20.55
N ILE A 316 28.72 10.12 -20.12
CA ILE A 316 29.14 11.51 -20.46
C ILE A 316 30.56 11.78 -19.95
N ALA A 317 30.94 11.25 -18.80
CA ALA A 317 32.29 11.38 -18.24
C ALA A 317 33.34 10.47 -18.93
N GLY A 318 32.97 9.70 -19.97
CA GLY A 318 33.86 8.85 -20.74
C GLY A 318 34.01 7.42 -20.23
N ARG A 319 33.15 6.96 -19.29
CA ARG A 319 33.07 5.55 -18.87
C ARG A 319 32.21 4.75 -19.84
N ASN A 320 32.24 3.42 -19.69
CA ASN A 320 31.38 2.49 -20.44
C ASN A 320 30.42 1.75 -19.47
N SER A 321 29.47 2.48 -18.91
CA SER A 321 28.51 1.96 -17.95
C SER A 321 27.21 1.56 -18.64
N ILE A 322 26.60 0.45 -18.19
CA ILE A 322 25.40 -0.14 -18.81
C ILE A 322 24.24 -0.20 -17.81
N TYR A 323 23.08 0.27 -18.25
CA TYR A 323 21.80 0.08 -17.58
C TYR A 323 21.17 -1.24 -18.03
N LYS A 324 21.19 -2.24 -17.15
CA LYS A 324 20.74 -3.60 -17.50
C LYS A 324 19.22 -3.74 -17.72
N GLY A 325 18.44 -2.71 -17.40
CA GLY A 325 16.98 -2.72 -17.50
C GLY A 325 16.25 -2.69 -16.16
N ILE A 326 14.93 -2.86 -16.20
CA ILE A 326 14.01 -2.63 -15.09
C ILE A 326 13.15 -3.86 -14.79
N LEU A 327 12.79 -4.06 -13.51
CA LEU A 327 11.82 -5.07 -13.03
C LEU A 327 10.47 -4.46 -12.62
N GLY A 328 10.39 -3.14 -12.46
CA GLY A 328 9.16 -2.47 -12.01
C GLY A 328 8.84 -2.66 -10.52
N THR A 329 9.87 -2.82 -9.67
CA THR A 329 9.67 -2.95 -8.22
C THR A 329 9.04 -1.69 -7.65
N SER A 330 7.92 -1.85 -6.94
CA SER A 330 7.13 -0.74 -6.40
C SER A 330 6.54 -1.08 -5.04
N VAL A 331 6.25 -0.05 -4.25
CA VAL A 331 5.57 -0.14 -2.95
C VAL A 331 4.68 1.06 -2.75
N VAL A 332 3.56 0.86 -2.04
CA VAL A 332 2.67 1.92 -1.57
C VAL A 332 2.13 1.56 -0.19
N LYS A 333 1.98 2.57 0.65
CA LYS A 333 1.26 2.49 1.92
C LYS A 333 -0.17 2.99 1.71
N ILE A 334 -1.15 2.26 2.23
CA ILE A 334 -2.57 2.61 2.14
C ILE A 334 -3.15 2.36 3.54
N PHE A 335 -3.28 3.38 4.35
CA PHE A 335 -3.60 3.31 5.78
C PHE A 335 -2.64 2.37 6.52
N ASP A 336 -3.14 1.25 7.07
CA ASP A 336 -2.30 0.28 7.78
C ASP A 336 -1.74 -0.81 6.86
N LEU A 337 -2.10 -0.77 5.58
CA LEU A 337 -1.71 -1.78 4.61
C LEU A 337 -0.49 -1.34 3.81
N THR A 338 0.51 -2.21 3.72
CA THR A 338 1.63 -2.10 2.77
C THR A 338 1.38 -3.01 1.59
N VAL A 339 1.50 -2.47 0.38
CA VAL A 339 1.34 -3.22 -0.87
C VAL A 339 2.59 -3.06 -1.71
N ALA A 340 3.20 -4.16 -2.11
CA ALA A 340 4.42 -4.14 -2.90
C ALA A 340 4.37 -5.17 -4.03
N ALA A 341 5.05 -4.88 -5.14
CA ALA A 341 5.07 -5.75 -6.31
C ALA A 341 6.39 -5.65 -7.07
N VAL A 342 6.72 -6.72 -7.81
CA VAL A 342 7.87 -6.79 -8.72
C VAL A 342 7.57 -7.72 -9.89
N GLY A 343 8.08 -7.41 -11.06
CA GLY A 343 8.00 -8.26 -12.25
C GLY A 343 6.64 -8.20 -12.95
N LEU A 344 6.20 -9.33 -13.49
CA LEU A 344 5.03 -9.45 -14.35
C LEU A 344 3.79 -9.92 -13.60
N THR A 345 2.63 -9.43 -14.03
CA THR A 345 1.31 -9.93 -13.60
C THR A 345 0.85 -11.10 -14.46
N GLU A 346 -0.15 -11.85 -14.00
CA GLU A 346 -0.78 -12.91 -14.82
C GLU A 346 -1.34 -12.38 -16.14
N LYS A 347 -1.92 -11.18 -16.14
CA LYS A 347 -2.44 -10.54 -17.35
C LYS A 347 -1.35 -10.31 -18.38
N GLN A 348 -0.18 -9.84 -17.94
CA GLN A 348 0.97 -9.62 -18.83
C GLN A 348 1.52 -10.94 -19.35
N LEU A 349 1.67 -11.96 -18.49
CA LEU A 349 2.16 -13.28 -18.87
C LEU A 349 1.26 -13.99 -19.89
N LYS A 350 -0.06 -13.89 -19.73
CA LYS A 350 -1.04 -14.40 -20.70
C LYS A 350 -0.92 -13.71 -22.04
N ASN A 351 -0.72 -12.40 -22.08
CA ASN A 351 -0.55 -11.64 -23.32
C ASN A 351 0.78 -11.96 -24.03
N LEU A 352 1.77 -12.47 -23.31
CA LEU A 352 3.09 -12.85 -23.82
C LEU A 352 3.19 -14.35 -24.13
N ASP A 353 2.12 -15.12 -23.89
CA ASP A 353 2.08 -16.59 -24.04
C ASP A 353 3.19 -17.32 -23.26
N ILE A 354 3.57 -16.80 -22.08
CA ILE A 354 4.55 -17.41 -21.20
C ILE A 354 3.86 -18.42 -20.29
N GLN A 355 4.38 -19.66 -20.27
CA GLN A 355 3.87 -20.72 -19.39
C GLN A 355 4.31 -20.46 -17.96
N TYR A 356 3.36 -20.34 -17.04
CA TYR A 356 3.63 -20.03 -15.65
C TYR A 356 2.72 -20.81 -14.70
N GLU A 357 3.18 -20.94 -13.47
CA GLU A 357 2.38 -21.31 -12.31
C GLU A 357 2.50 -20.23 -11.24
N LYS A 358 1.60 -20.26 -10.26
CA LYS A 358 1.55 -19.31 -9.17
C LYS A 358 1.18 -19.98 -7.87
N ILE A 359 1.65 -19.42 -6.78
CA ILE A 359 1.23 -19.85 -5.44
C ILE A 359 0.84 -18.63 -4.61
N TYR A 360 0.04 -18.90 -3.57
CA TYR A 360 -0.33 -17.91 -2.58
C TYR A 360 -0.08 -18.46 -1.19
N ILE A 361 0.52 -17.64 -0.34
CA ILE A 361 0.76 -17.96 1.06
C ILE A 361 0.36 -16.79 1.95
N HIS A 362 0.07 -17.07 3.22
CA HIS A 362 -0.35 -16.08 4.21
C HIS A 362 0.44 -16.21 5.53
N PRO A 363 1.79 -16.16 5.51
CA PRO A 363 2.58 -16.18 6.73
C PRO A 363 2.45 -14.87 7.51
N ASN A 364 2.83 -14.90 8.79
CA ASN A 364 3.03 -13.69 9.56
C ASN A 364 4.34 -12.98 9.18
N ASN A 365 4.39 -11.66 9.37
CA ASN A 365 5.55 -10.83 9.05
C ASN A 365 6.76 -11.15 9.95
N HIS A 366 6.53 -11.66 11.16
CA HIS A 366 7.55 -12.13 12.11
C HIS A 366 7.00 -13.28 12.96
N ALA A 367 7.78 -13.76 13.93
CA ALA A 367 7.42 -14.89 14.77
C ALA A 367 6.10 -14.63 15.53
N GLU A 368 5.15 -15.55 15.39
CA GLU A 368 3.80 -15.42 15.93
C GLU A 368 3.75 -15.26 17.46
N TYR A 369 4.69 -15.85 18.16
CA TYR A 369 4.81 -15.74 19.62
C TYR A 369 5.35 -14.39 20.08
N TYR A 370 5.87 -13.56 19.18
CA TYR A 370 6.29 -12.20 19.48
C TYR A 370 5.13 -11.22 19.21
N PRO A 371 4.87 -10.26 20.12
CA PRO A 371 3.73 -9.33 19.99
C PRO A 371 3.75 -8.53 18.68
N GLY A 372 2.58 -8.30 18.12
CA GLY A 372 2.41 -7.47 16.92
C GLY A 372 2.58 -8.21 15.60
N ALA A 373 2.65 -9.54 15.61
CA ALA A 373 2.68 -10.34 14.38
C ALA A 373 1.39 -10.16 13.57
N VAL A 374 1.54 -9.79 12.30
CA VAL A 374 0.43 -9.59 11.36
C VAL A 374 0.67 -10.38 10.06
N PRO A 375 -0.39 -10.89 9.41
CA PRO A 375 -0.25 -11.68 8.22
C PRO A 375 0.20 -10.84 7.01
N ILE A 376 1.04 -11.45 6.16
CA ILE A 376 1.39 -10.97 4.84
C ILE A 376 0.85 -11.98 3.82
N THR A 377 0.06 -11.53 2.86
CA THR A 377 -0.33 -12.34 1.70
C THR A 377 0.70 -12.14 0.61
N ILE A 378 1.31 -13.23 0.15
CA ILE A 378 2.30 -13.23 -0.94
C ILE A 378 1.77 -14.08 -2.08
N LYS A 379 1.74 -13.51 -3.27
CA LYS A 379 1.59 -14.18 -4.55
C LYS A 379 2.95 -14.26 -5.21
N LEU A 380 3.41 -15.47 -5.55
CA LEU A 380 4.63 -15.70 -6.32
C LEU A 380 4.26 -16.36 -7.64
N ILE A 381 4.80 -15.82 -8.75
CA ILE A 381 4.58 -16.32 -10.11
C ILE A 381 5.91 -16.77 -10.69
N PHE A 382 5.96 -17.96 -11.24
CA PHE A 382 7.18 -18.57 -11.76
C PHE A 382 6.93 -19.37 -13.05
N GLU A 383 7.95 -19.47 -13.85
CA GLU A 383 7.93 -20.22 -15.11
C GLU A 383 7.93 -21.74 -14.85
N VAL A 384 7.23 -22.48 -15.70
CA VAL A 384 7.19 -23.94 -15.64
C VAL A 384 7.88 -24.49 -16.89
N PRO A 385 8.81 -25.46 -16.77
CA PRO A 385 9.22 -26.17 -15.55
C PRO A 385 10.44 -25.57 -14.83
N SER A 386 11.03 -24.50 -15.35
CA SER A 386 12.33 -23.97 -14.90
C SER A 386 12.34 -23.46 -13.46
N GLY A 387 11.20 -23.00 -12.95
CA GLY A 387 11.09 -22.33 -11.67
C GLY A 387 11.61 -20.89 -11.66
N LYS A 388 12.01 -20.32 -12.81
CA LYS A 388 12.45 -18.92 -12.92
C LYS A 388 11.36 -17.99 -12.40
N ILE A 389 11.72 -17.05 -11.54
CA ILE A 389 10.75 -16.12 -10.96
C ILE A 389 10.36 -15.08 -12.00
N LEU A 390 9.06 -14.95 -12.25
CA LEU A 390 8.48 -14.02 -13.23
C LEU A 390 7.85 -12.79 -12.58
N GLY A 391 7.38 -12.92 -11.36
CA GLY A 391 6.78 -11.81 -10.62
C GLY A 391 6.36 -12.18 -9.22
N ALA A 392 6.18 -11.17 -8.38
CA ALA A 392 5.61 -11.34 -7.05
C ALA A 392 4.80 -10.11 -6.66
N GLN A 393 3.75 -10.34 -5.87
CA GLN A 393 2.91 -9.30 -5.29
C GLN A 393 2.68 -9.65 -3.82
N ALA A 394 2.81 -8.67 -2.96
CA ALA A 394 2.61 -8.86 -1.53
C ALA A 394 1.74 -7.76 -0.94
N VAL A 395 0.89 -8.12 0.00
CA VAL A 395 0.00 -7.22 0.72
C VAL A 395 -0.11 -7.64 2.17
N GLY A 396 0.02 -6.69 3.08
CA GLY A 396 -0.04 -6.97 4.52
C GLY A 396 0.48 -5.81 5.36
N GLY A 397 0.90 -6.13 6.59
CA GLY A 397 1.47 -5.16 7.52
C GLY A 397 2.95 -4.85 7.25
N PRO A 398 3.65 -4.29 8.25
CA PRO A 398 5.08 -3.96 8.15
C PRO A 398 5.95 -5.13 7.71
N GLY A 399 6.95 -4.86 6.88
CA GLY A 399 7.90 -5.85 6.35
C GLY A 399 7.42 -6.57 5.07
N THR A 400 6.27 -6.17 4.52
CA THR A 400 5.79 -6.63 3.20
C THR A 400 6.75 -6.20 2.09
N GLU A 401 7.22 -4.95 2.12
CA GLU A 401 8.18 -4.38 1.18
C GLU A 401 9.52 -5.12 1.19
N LYS A 402 10.01 -5.49 2.37
CA LYS A 402 11.25 -6.28 2.54
C LYS A 402 11.19 -7.58 1.74
N ARG A 403 10.04 -8.25 1.74
CA ARG A 403 9.88 -9.53 1.02
C ARG A 403 9.92 -9.33 -0.49
N ILE A 404 9.34 -8.27 -0.99
CA ILE A 404 9.42 -7.94 -2.42
C ILE A 404 10.83 -7.50 -2.82
N ASP A 405 11.58 -6.80 -1.98
CA ASP A 405 12.97 -6.45 -2.22
C ASP A 405 13.87 -7.69 -2.33
N ILE A 406 13.64 -8.70 -1.49
CA ILE A 406 14.35 -9.98 -1.57
C ILE A 406 14.04 -10.67 -2.92
N VAL A 407 12.76 -10.79 -3.28
CA VAL A 407 12.36 -11.38 -4.58
C VAL A 407 12.95 -10.59 -5.74
N SER A 408 12.89 -9.26 -5.70
CA SER A 408 13.47 -8.37 -6.72
C SER A 408 14.98 -8.60 -6.88
N THR A 409 15.68 -8.83 -5.76
CA THR A 409 17.11 -9.13 -5.76
C THR A 409 17.39 -10.46 -6.45
N VAL A 410 16.66 -11.52 -6.08
CA VAL A 410 16.82 -12.85 -6.70
C VAL A 410 16.48 -12.78 -8.20
N MET A 411 15.38 -12.12 -8.59
CA MET A 411 15.02 -11.91 -10.00
C MET A 411 16.10 -11.16 -10.77
N LYS A 412 16.80 -10.19 -10.15
CA LYS A 412 17.88 -9.43 -10.77
C LYS A 412 19.06 -10.32 -11.19
N PHE A 413 19.26 -11.42 -10.49
CA PHE A 413 20.28 -12.44 -10.75
C PHE A 413 19.72 -13.67 -11.47
N GLU A 414 18.51 -13.54 -12.07
CA GLU A 414 17.83 -14.60 -12.83
C GLU A 414 17.52 -15.86 -12.00
N GLY A 415 17.37 -15.69 -10.67
CA GLY A 415 17.13 -16.79 -9.76
C GLY A 415 15.74 -17.41 -9.89
N THR A 416 15.62 -18.57 -9.25
CA THR A 416 14.49 -19.48 -9.31
C THR A 416 13.78 -19.58 -7.95
N VAL A 417 12.68 -20.31 -7.91
CA VAL A 417 11.98 -20.65 -6.65
C VAL A 417 12.85 -21.53 -5.74
N PHE A 418 13.80 -22.29 -6.30
CA PHE A 418 14.74 -23.09 -5.54
C PHE A 418 15.76 -22.23 -4.81
N ASP A 419 16.19 -21.13 -5.44
CA ASP A 419 17.06 -20.16 -4.77
C ASP A 419 16.34 -19.49 -3.58
N LEU A 420 15.02 -19.17 -3.70
CA LEU A 420 14.24 -18.64 -2.57
C LEU A 420 14.13 -19.64 -1.41
N GLU A 421 14.06 -20.92 -1.72
CA GLU A 421 14.03 -22.01 -0.73
C GLU A 421 15.30 -22.03 0.13
N GLU A 422 16.47 -21.75 -0.49
CA GLU A 422 17.80 -21.86 0.12
C GLU A 422 18.34 -20.57 0.74
N LEU A 423 17.64 -19.44 0.57
CA LEU A 423 18.12 -18.14 1.12
C LEU A 423 18.33 -18.23 2.63
N GLU A 424 19.52 -17.85 3.08
CA GLU A 424 19.81 -17.59 4.49
C GLU A 424 19.45 -16.14 4.82
N LEU A 425 18.31 -15.94 5.49
CA LEU A 425 17.81 -14.61 5.84
C LEU A 425 17.98 -14.32 7.32
N ALA A 426 18.29 -13.06 7.66
CA ALA A 426 18.46 -12.64 9.04
C ALA A 426 17.16 -12.85 9.85
N TYR A 427 17.29 -13.53 10.98
CA TYR A 427 16.22 -13.85 11.88
C TYR A 427 16.48 -13.42 13.33
N ALA A 428 15.49 -12.75 13.87
CA ALA A 428 15.21 -12.66 15.30
C ALA A 428 13.69 -12.43 15.44
N PRO A 429 13.06 -12.83 16.56
CA PRO A 429 11.58 -12.81 16.70
C PRO A 429 10.90 -11.49 16.32
N PRO A 430 11.44 -10.28 16.60
CA PRO A 430 10.82 -9.02 16.20
C PRO A 430 10.86 -8.72 14.70
N PHE A 431 11.76 -9.36 13.94
CA PHE A 431 12.06 -8.99 12.55
C PHE A 431 11.62 -10.02 11.51
N GLY A 432 11.38 -11.26 11.93
CA GLY A 432 11.04 -12.32 11.00
C GLY A 432 10.66 -13.62 11.70
N SER A 433 10.63 -14.70 10.96
CA SER A 433 10.47 -16.06 11.44
C SER A 433 11.66 -16.88 10.99
N ALA A 434 11.99 -17.96 11.71
CA ALA A 434 13.08 -18.87 11.32
C ALA A 434 12.88 -19.45 9.91
N LYS A 435 11.62 -19.60 9.49
CA LYS A 435 11.23 -19.80 8.09
C LYS A 435 10.63 -18.48 7.62
N ASP A 436 11.45 -17.62 7.01
CA ASP A 436 10.95 -16.34 6.50
C ASP A 436 9.83 -16.57 5.46
N PRO A 437 8.85 -15.66 5.35
CA PRO A 437 7.83 -15.72 4.30
C PRO A 437 8.36 -16.01 2.91
N ILE A 438 9.55 -15.56 2.57
CA ILE A 438 10.16 -15.84 1.26
C ILE A 438 10.67 -17.26 1.15
N ASN A 439 11.32 -17.81 2.18
CA ASN A 439 11.66 -19.24 2.19
C ASN A 439 10.40 -20.12 2.09
N MET A 440 9.32 -19.75 2.80
CA MET A 440 8.04 -20.45 2.70
C MET A 440 7.46 -20.41 1.29
N ALA A 441 7.56 -19.26 0.59
CA ALA A 441 7.15 -19.14 -0.81
C ALA A 441 7.98 -20.07 -1.71
N GLY A 442 9.31 -20.11 -1.49
CA GLY A 442 10.23 -21.05 -2.15
C GLY A 442 9.83 -22.50 -1.92
N PHE A 443 9.61 -22.93 -0.66
CA PHE A 443 9.19 -24.29 -0.32
C PHE A 443 7.88 -24.71 -0.99
N VAL A 444 6.87 -23.81 -0.99
CA VAL A 444 5.58 -24.14 -1.61
C VAL A 444 5.72 -24.24 -3.12
N ALA A 445 6.40 -23.30 -3.77
CA ALA A 445 6.59 -23.30 -5.21
C ALA A 445 7.45 -24.48 -5.70
N SER A 446 8.53 -24.78 -5.01
CA SER A 446 9.38 -25.94 -5.33
C SER A 446 8.65 -27.28 -5.16
N ASN A 447 7.81 -27.41 -4.11
CA ASN A 447 6.96 -28.60 -3.94
C ASN A 447 5.93 -28.75 -5.07
N VAL A 448 5.40 -27.65 -5.60
CA VAL A 448 4.52 -27.68 -6.77
C VAL A 448 5.27 -28.20 -8.00
N LEU A 449 6.47 -27.69 -8.27
CA LEU A 449 7.28 -28.11 -9.43
C LEU A 449 7.76 -29.55 -9.31
N ARG A 450 8.06 -30.03 -8.08
CA ARG A 450 8.44 -31.42 -7.83
C ARG A 450 7.25 -32.39 -7.90
N GLY A 451 6.00 -31.87 -8.03
CA GLY A 451 4.78 -32.69 -8.01
C GLY A 451 4.35 -33.15 -6.61
N ASP A 452 5.03 -32.67 -5.56
CA ASP A 452 4.72 -33.02 -4.18
C ASP A 452 3.48 -32.29 -3.65
N HIS A 453 3.10 -31.17 -4.28
CA HIS A 453 1.98 -30.33 -3.89
C HIS A 453 1.10 -30.00 -5.11
N PRO A 454 0.26 -30.92 -5.59
CA PRO A 454 -0.73 -30.60 -6.59
C PRO A 454 -1.69 -29.52 -6.08
N ILE A 455 -1.86 -28.46 -6.86
CA ILE A 455 -2.71 -27.31 -6.47
C ILE A 455 -3.83 -27.07 -7.46
N TRP A 456 -4.85 -26.37 -7.00
CA TRP A 456 -5.89 -25.74 -7.81
C TRP A 456 -6.10 -24.31 -7.35
N HIS A 457 -6.71 -23.47 -8.20
CA HIS A 457 -6.90 -22.06 -7.93
C HIS A 457 -8.37 -21.70 -7.79
N TRP A 458 -8.66 -20.60 -7.10
CA TRP A 458 -10.01 -20.11 -6.84
C TRP A 458 -10.86 -19.94 -8.13
N ASN A 459 -10.24 -19.57 -9.25
CA ASN A 459 -10.89 -19.42 -10.56
C ASN A 459 -11.16 -20.74 -11.30
N ASP A 460 -10.55 -21.85 -10.86
CA ASP A 460 -10.77 -23.18 -11.46
C ASP A 460 -12.08 -23.81 -11.01
N LEU A 461 -12.70 -23.30 -9.92
CA LEU A 461 -13.94 -23.84 -9.39
C LEU A 461 -15.05 -24.02 -10.46
N LYS A 462 -15.12 -23.09 -11.44
CA LYS A 462 -16.06 -23.15 -12.55
C LYS A 462 -15.78 -24.32 -13.53
N LYS A 463 -14.55 -24.82 -13.56
CA LYS A 463 -14.10 -25.92 -14.44
C LYS A 463 -14.27 -27.28 -13.77
N ILE A 464 -14.43 -27.33 -12.44
CA ILE A 464 -14.55 -28.56 -11.65
C ILE A 464 -15.88 -29.26 -11.97
N LYS A 465 -15.79 -30.46 -12.55
CA LYS A 465 -16.98 -31.29 -12.86
C LYS A 465 -17.52 -31.93 -11.58
N ARG A 466 -18.58 -31.38 -11.02
CA ARG A 466 -19.20 -31.78 -9.73
C ARG A 466 -19.51 -33.29 -9.63
N ASN A 467 -19.92 -33.94 -10.74
CA ASN A 467 -20.29 -35.35 -10.75
C ASN A 467 -19.11 -36.28 -10.48
N ASN A 468 -17.88 -35.88 -10.86
CA ASN A 468 -16.66 -36.68 -10.71
C ASN A 468 -15.68 -36.11 -9.67
N SER A 469 -16.14 -35.18 -8.85
CA SER A 469 -15.28 -34.48 -7.93
C SER A 469 -15.91 -34.36 -6.54
N LEU A 470 -15.06 -34.21 -5.53
CA LEU A 470 -15.42 -33.93 -4.17
C LEU A 470 -14.67 -32.65 -3.74
N LEU A 471 -15.41 -31.68 -3.22
CA LEU A 471 -14.83 -30.55 -2.49
C LEU A 471 -14.74 -30.92 -1.02
N LEU A 472 -13.54 -30.86 -0.45
CA LEU A 472 -13.27 -31.26 0.93
C LEU A 472 -12.76 -30.06 1.72
N ASP A 473 -13.58 -29.56 2.62
CA ASP A 473 -13.22 -28.55 3.61
C ASP A 473 -12.58 -29.24 4.83
N VAL A 474 -11.31 -28.99 5.07
CA VAL A 474 -10.58 -29.60 6.18
C VAL A 474 -10.40 -28.65 7.37
N ARG A 475 -11.20 -27.59 7.43
CA ARG A 475 -11.29 -26.71 8.57
C ARG A 475 -12.11 -27.32 9.69
N THR A 476 -12.15 -26.67 10.84
CA THR A 476 -13.02 -27.11 11.94
C THR A 476 -14.49 -27.00 11.56
N PRO A 477 -15.40 -27.75 12.21
CA PRO A 477 -16.83 -27.64 11.97
C PRO A 477 -17.36 -26.19 12.12
N GLU A 478 -16.84 -25.43 13.11
CA GLU A 478 -17.24 -24.06 13.35
C GLU A 478 -16.79 -23.11 12.22
N GLU A 479 -15.58 -23.28 11.69
CA GLU A 479 -15.11 -22.55 10.51
C GLU A 479 -15.98 -22.87 9.27
N TYR A 480 -16.42 -24.12 9.14
CA TYR A 480 -17.31 -24.54 8.06
C TYR A 480 -18.70 -23.94 8.16
N GLU A 481 -19.29 -23.90 9.37
CA GLU A 481 -20.61 -23.32 9.62
C GLU A 481 -20.66 -21.80 9.36
N VAL A 482 -19.57 -21.08 9.64
CA VAL A 482 -19.45 -19.64 9.35
C VAL A 482 -19.46 -19.36 7.84
N GLY A 483 -19.07 -20.36 7.04
CA GLY A 483 -19.10 -20.27 5.58
C GLY A 483 -18.09 -21.19 4.93
N THR A 484 -18.46 -21.73 3.78
CA THR A 484 -17.64 -22.66 3.01
C THR A 484 -17.81 -22.47 1.50
N ILE A 485 -17.09 -23.23 0.69
CA ILE A 485 -17.34 -23.31 -0.74
C ILE A 485 -18.57 -24.19 -0.97
N GLU A 486 -19.56 -23.68 -1.65
CA GLU A 486 -20.83 -24.34 -1.92
C GLU A 486 -20.64 -25.79 -2.44
N GLY A 487 -21.29 -26.75 -1.79
CA GLY A 487 -21.24 -28.18 -2.10
C GLY A 487 -19.98 -28.88 -1.57
N ALA A 488 -19.19 -28.25 -0.70
CA ALA A 488 -18.14 -28.93 0.03
C ALA A 488 -18.70 -29.78 1.19
N ILE A 489 -18.01 -30.87 1.50
CA ILE A 489 -18.22 -31.61 2.75
C ILE A 489 -17.13 -31.22 3.75
N ASN A 490 -17.43 -31.32 5.03
CA ASN A 490 -16.44 -31.02 6.07
C ASN A 490 -15.97 -32.30 6.76
N ILE A 491 -14.63 -32.49 6.75
CA ILE A 491 -13.93 -33.44 7.61
C ILE A 491 -12.63 -32.75 8.05
N SER A 492 -12.54 -32.39 9.30
CA SER A 492 -11.41 -31.62 9.79
C SER A 492 -10.07 -32.35 9.62
N ASP A 493 -8.98 -31.60 9.48
CA ASP A 493 -7.62 -32.15 9.33
C ASP A 493 -7.22 -33.06 10.50
N LEU A 494 -7.79 -32.85 11.68
CA LEU A 494 -7.58 -33.71 12.86
C LEU A 494 -8.33 -35.03 12.79
N GLU A 495 -9.49 -35.10 12.13
CA GLU A 495 -10.33 -36.28 12.03
C GLU A 495 -10.05 -37.13 10.79
N ILE A 496 -9.48 -36.56 9.74
CA ILE A 496 -9.34 -37.15 8.40
C ILE A 496 -8.70 -38.52 8.44
N ARG A 497 -7.72 -38.75 9.34
CA ARG A 497 -7.02 -40.07 9.45
C ARG A 497 -7.97 -41.20 9.86
N ASN A 498 -8.95 -40.89 10.71
CA ASN A 498 -9.93 -41.86 11.20
C ASN A 498 -11.09 -42.05 10.22
N ARG A 499 -11.39 -41.02 9.44
CA ARG A 499 -12.55 -40.91 8.54
C ARG A 499 -12.20 -41.10 7.06
N ILE A 500 -10.92 -41.46 6.75
CA ILE A 500 -10.41 -41.59 5.37
C ILE A 500 -11.23 -42.57 4.52
N LYS A 501 -11.87 -43.60 5.15
CA LYS A 501 -12.71 -44.58 4.48
C LYS A 501 -14.00 -44.01 3.91
N GLU A 502 -14.44 -42.86 4.40
CA GLU A 502 -15.63 -42.16 3.91
C GLU A 502 -15.38 -41.45 2.56
N LEU A 503 -14.11 -41.26 2.17
CA LEU A 503 -13.75 -40.59 0.95
C LEU A 503 -13.81 -41.51 -0.27
N PRO A 504 -14.43 -41.05 -1.39
CA PRO A 504 -14.54 -41.82 -2.62
C PRO A 504 -13.18 -41.92 -3.34
N ARG A 505 -12.71 -43.13 -3.60
CA ARG A 505 -11.41 -43.38 -4.28
C ARG A 505 -11.44 -43.14 -5.79
N ASN A 506 -12.62 -43.04 -6.37
CA ASN A 506 -12.85 -42.91 -7.81
C ASN A 506 -13.18 -41.47 -8.23
N LYS A 507 -13.08 -40.50 -7.33
CA LYS A 507 -13.32 -39.08 -7.59
C LYS A 507 -12.07 -38.26 -7.40
N ASN A 508 -11.97 -37.15 -8.12
CA ASN A 508 -10.98 -36.13 -7.86
C ASN A 508 -11.34 -35.38 -6.56
N ILE A 509 -10.37 -35.17 -5.68
CA ILE A 509 -10.57 -34.54 -4.38
C ILE A 509 -9.91 -33.16 -4.39
N TYR A 510 -10.71 -32.12 -4.24
CA TYR A 510 -10.28 -30.73 -4.15
C TYR A 510 -10.36 -30.28 -2.69
N VAL A 511 -9.18 -30.28 -2.04
CA VAL A 511 -9.02 -29.96 -0.63
C VAL A 511 -8.85 -28.46 -0.43
N PHE A 512 -9.39 -27.92 0.64
CA PHE A 512 -9.08 -26.56 1.06
C PHE A 512 -9.20 -26.42 2.58
N CYS A 513 -8.42 -25.48 3.10
CA CYS A 513 -8.54 -24.97 4.46
C CYS A 513 -8.52 -23.43 4.42
N GLU A 514 -8.34 -22.74 5.54
CA GLU A 514 -8.39 -21.27 5.58
C GLU A 514 -7.27 -20.60 4.76
N VAL A 515 -6.00 -21.07 4.90
CA VAL A 515 -4.82 -20.43 4.30
C VAL A 515 -3.99 -21.34 3.39
N GLY A 516 -4.41 -22.61 3.20
CA GLY A 516 -3.74 -23.59 2.35
C GLY A 516 -2.85 -24.61 3.09
N PHE A 517 -2.37 -24.36 4.33
CA PHE A 517 -1.42 -25.21 5.02
C PHE A 517 -2.01 -26.55 5.51
N ARG A 518 -3.13 -26.54 6.24
CA ARG A 518 -3.84 -27.77 6.66
C ARG A 518 -4.28 -28.59 5.43
N GLY A 519 -4.74 -27.90 4.38
CA GLY A 519 -5.09 -28.52 3.11
C GLY A 519 -3.91 -29.26 2.46
N TYR A 520 -2.71 -28.66 2.49
CA TYR A 520 -1.49 -29.31 2.01
C TYR A 520 -1.17 -30.59 2.78
N ILE A 521 -1.23 -30.56 4.13
CA ILE A 521 -1.00 -31.75 4.96
C ILE A 521 -1.96 -32.88 4.60
N VAL A 522 -3.26 -32.56 4.44
CA VAL A 522 -4.28 -33.56 4.07
C VAL A 522 -4.07 -34.06 2.64
N THR A 523 -3.73 -33.19 1.70
CA THR A 523 -3.39 -33.58 0.31
C THR A 523 -2.25 -34.60 0.29
N ARG A 524 -1.15 -34.33 1.02
CA ARG A 524 -0.02 -35.28 1.12
C ARG A 524 -0.43 -36.61 1.76
N LEU A 525 -1.24 -36.56 2.81
CA LEU A 525 -1.76 -37.73 3.47
C LEU A 525 -2.58 -38.61 2.49
N LEU A 526 -3.51 -37.99 1.76
CA LEU A 526 -4.39 -38.72 0.84
C LEU A 526 -3.60 -39.35 -0.32
N LEU A 527 -2.66 -38.62 -0.92
CA LEU A 527 -1.78 -39.12 -1.97
C LEU A 527 -0.98 -40.35 -1.48
N GLN A 528 -0.39 -40.28 -0.27
CA GLN A 528 0.34 -41.41 0.33
C GLN A 528 -0.56 -42.59 0.70
N LYS A 529 -1.87 -42.37 0.88
CA LYS A 529 -2.88 -43.40 1.09
C LYS A 529 -3.47 -43.98 -0.22
N GLY A 530 -2.89 -43.59 -1.38
CA GLY A 530 -3.21 -44.15 -2.69
C GLY A 530 -4.41 -43.48 -3.39
N PHE A 531 -4.85 -42.30 -2.96
CA PHE A 531 -5.73 -41.47 -3.76
C PHE A 531 -4.92 -40.83 -4.90
N LYS A 532 -5.43 -40.84 -6.13
CA LYS A 532 -4.66 -40.46 -7.32
C LYS A 532 -4.72 -39.00 -7.64
N GLU A 533 -5.91 -38.40 -7.55
CA GLU A 533 -6.21 -37.02 -8.00
C GLU A 533 -6.65 -36.20 -6.79
N VAL A 534 -5.68 -35.64 -6.08
CA VAL A 534 -5.92 -34.81 -4.90
C VAL A 534 -5.19 -33.49 -5.07
N PHE A 535 -5.92 -32.39 -4.95
CA PHE A 535 -5.41 -31.04 -5.20
C PHE A 535 -5.74 -30.11 -4.02
N ASN A 536 -4.81 -29.27 -3.62
CA ASN A 536 -5.00 -28.28 -2.55
C ASN A 536 -5.29 -26.88 -3.12
N LEU A 537 -6.25 -26.15 -2.55
CA LEU A 537 -6.52 -24.76 -2.93
C LEU A 537 -5.37 -23.85 -2.53
N SER A 538 -4.67 -23.33 -3.52
CA SER A 538 -3.60 -22.35 -3.28
C SER A 538 -4.18 -21.05 -2.69
N GLY A 539 -3.65 -20.60 -1.54
CA GLY A 539 -4.17 -19.46 -0.79
C GLY A 539 -5.42 -19.73 0.05
N GLY A 540 -6.02 -20.92 -0.04
CA GLY A 540 -7.12 -21.38 0.81
C GLY A 540 -8.43 -20.59 0.64
N TYR A 541 -9.34 -20.78 1.59
CA TYR A 541 -10.66 -20.17 1.61
C TYR A 541 -10.59 -18.64 1.78
N LYS A 542 -9.60 -18.14 2.53
CA LYS A 542 -9.35 -16.70 2.71
C LYS A 542 -9.19 -16.00 1.36
N LEU A 543 -8.29 -16.50 0.51
CA LEU A 543 -8.08 -15.92 -0.82
C LEU A 543 -9.32 -16.08 -1.72
N TYR A 544 -9.97 -17.25 -1.64
CA TYR A 544 -11.19 -17.52 -2.42
C TYR A 544 -12.30 -16.49 -2.11
N LYS A 545 -12.55 -16.19 -0.84
CA LYS A 545 -13.51 -15.14 -0.42
C LYS A 545 -13.14 -13.78 -0.99
N MET A 546 -11.86 -13.40 -0.84
CA MET A 546 -11.36 -12.12 -1.35
C MET A 546 -11.54 -11.99 -2.85
N ALA A 547 -11.12 -13.02 -3.60
CA ALA A 547 -11.16 -13.01 -5.06
C ALA A 547 -12.58 -13.01 -5.63
N LYS A 548 -13.57 -13.50 -4.87
CA LYS A 548 -14.98 -13.52 -5.28
C LYS A 548 -15.73 -12.23 -5.03
N ALA A 549 -15.20 -11.31 -4.22
CA ALA A 549 -15.86 -10.03 -3.98
C ALA A 549 -16.14 -9.32 -5.31
N THR A 550 -17.37 -8.95 -5.53
CA THR A 550 -17.83 -8.36 -6.79
C THR A 550 -17.67 -6.84 -6.76
N THR A 551 -17.50 -6.24 -7.94
CA THR A 551 -17.50 -4.77 -8.10
C THR A 551 -18.77 -4.15 -7.53
N LYS A 552 -19.93 -4.85 -7.66
CA LYS A 552 -21.22 -4.38 -7.12
C LYS A 552 -21.21 -4.31 -5.59
N GLU A 553 -20.63 -5.29 -4.92
CA GLU A 553 -20.51 -5.30 -3.46
C GLU A 553 -19.59 -4.17 -2.97
N ILE A 554 -18.49 -3.91 -3.70
CA ILE A 554 -17.57 -2.82 -3.39
C ILE A 554 -18.24 -1.46 -3.59
N VAL A 555 -18.97 -1.27 -4.69
CA VAL A 555 -19.67 -0.02 -5.01
C VAL A 555 -20.88 0.20 -4.10
N ALA A 556 -21.62 -0.85 -3.76
CA ALA A 556 -22.73 -0.79 -2.81
C ALA A 556 -22.25 -0.29 -1.44
N ALA A 557 -20.96 -0.54 -1.10
CA ALA A 557 -20.29 0.03 0.06
C ALA A 557 -20.29 1.57 0.10
N CYS A 558 -20.54 2.24 -1.02
CA CYS A 558 -20.56 3.70 -1.13
C CYS A 558 -21.87 4.37 -0.73
N GLY A 559 -22.99 3.65 -0.82
CA GLY A 559 -24.35 4.23 -0.71
C GLY A 559 -24.96 4.22 0.70
N SER A 560 -24.44 3.43 1.62
CA SER A 560 -25.09 3.14 2.89
C SER A 560 -24.11 3.15 4.07
N SER A 561 -23.78 4.36 4.52
CA SER A 561 -22.86 4.53 5.67
C SER A 561 -23.40 3.99 7.01
N LYS A 562 -24.67 3.61 7.10
CA LYS A 562 -25.28 2.96 8.26
C LYS A 562 -25.75 1.53 7.96
N GLU A 563 -26.46 1.34 6.88
CA GLU A 563 -27.09 0.06 6.52
C GLU A 563 -26.06 -1.00 6.10
N MET A 564 -24.95 -0.63 5.54
CA MET A 564 -23.97 -1.54 4.96
C MET A 564 -22.83 -1.94 5.89
N ILE A 565 -22.50 -1.10 6.88
CA ILE A 565 -21.74 -1.60 8.04
C ILE A 565 -22.60 -2.65 8.74
N GLU A 566 -23.92 -2.50 8.73
CA GLU A 566 -24.88 -3.51 9.19
C GLU A 566 -24.90 -4.75 8.28
N GLU A 567 -24.79 -4.64 6.96
CA GLU A 567 -24.85 -5.76 6.01
C GLU A 567 -23.52 -6.50 5.85
N ILE A 568 -22.36 -5.81 5.87
CA ILE A 568 -21.02 -6.45 5.99
C ILE A 568 -20.85 -7.09 7.39
N LEU A 569 -21.49 -6.52 8.41
CA LEU A 569 -21.62 -7.13 9.71
C LEU A 569 -22.71 -8.24 9.69
N GLU A 570 -23.74 -8.14 8.85
CA GLU A 570 -24.78 -9.16 8.72
C GLU A 570 -24.30 -10.44 8.05
N ASP A 571 -23.41 -10.39 7.07
CA ASP A 571 -22.72 -11.57 6.54
C ASP A 571 -21.72 -12.19 7.52
N LYS A 572 -21.27 -11.41 8.53
CA LYS A 572 -20.42 -11.89 9.64
C LYS A 572 -21.18 -12.10 10.94
N VAL A 573 -22.49 -11.81 10.96
CA VAL A 573 -23.33 -11.83 12.17
C VAL A 573 -24.47 -12.83 12.00
N HIS A 574 -24.33 -14.00 12.61
CA HIS A 574 -25.47 -14.89 12.83
C HIS A 574 -26.40 -14.29 13.90
N LYS A 575 -27.59 -13.84 13.50
CA LYS A 575 -28.63 -13.33 14.41
C LYS A 575 -29.21 -14.48 15.25
N ASN A 576 -28.63 -14.74 16.38
CA ASN A 576 -29.33 -15.44 17.45
C ASN A 576 -30.17 -14.40 18.21
N LYS A 577 -31.40 -14.74 18.66
CA LYS A 577 -32.36 -13.76 19.22
C LYS A 577 -31.81 -12.85 20.33
N ASN A 578 -30.73 -13.27 21.01
CA ASN A 578 -30.16 -12.56 22.18
C ASN A 578 -28.74 -12.05 21.97
N PHE A 579 -28.06 -12.39 20.88
CA PHE A 579 -26.64 -12.04 20.62
C PHE A 579 -26.47 -11.41 19.27
N ILE A 580 -25.55 -10.46 19.19
CA ILE A 580 -24.85 -10.09 17.96
C ILE A 580 -23.54 -10.85 17.98
N ILE A 581 -23.29 -11.69 16.95
CA ILE A 581 -22.09 -12.51 16.87
C ILE A 581 -21.16 -11.88 15.85
N VAL A 582 -19.92 -11.60 16.24
CA VAL A 582 -18.87 -11.08 15.37
C VAL A 582 -17.77 -12.13 15.26
N ASP A 583 -17.47 -12.56 14.04
CA ASP A 583 -16.34 -13.43 13.77
C ASP A 583 -15.12 -12.58 13.40
N ALA A 584 -14.19 -12.47 14.34
CA ALA A 584 -12.89 -11.83 14.17
C ALA A 584 -11.75 -12.85 14.04
N CYS A 585 -12.10 -14.12 13.75
CA CYS A 585 -11.11 -15.15 13.50
C CYS A 585 -10.26 -14.83 12.26
N GLY A 586 -8.95 -15.09 12.35
CA GLY A 586 -8.00 -14.76 11.29
C GLY A 586 -7.56 -13.29 11.25
N LEU A 587 -8.13 -12.43 12.10
CA LEU A 587 -7.59 -11.09 12.32
C LEU A 587 -6.49 -11.17 13.38
N SER A 588 -5.35 -10.55 13.12
CA SER A 588 -4.29 -10.36 14.12
C SER A 588 -4.55 -9.07 14.92
N CYS A 589 -4.09 -9.01 16.17
CA CYS A 589 -4.22 -7.82 17.01
C CYS A 589 -3.59 -6.58 16.31
N PRO A 590 -4.27 -5.41 16.26
CA PRO A 590 -5.48 -5.04 16.99
C PRO A 590 -6.81 -5.36 16.27
N GLY A 591 -6.79 -6.10 15.17
CA GLY A 591 -7.96 -6.39 14.34
C GLY A 591 -9.20 -6.89 15.12
N PRO A 592 -9.08 -7.94 15.97
CA PRO A 592 -10.21 -8.41 16.77
C PRO A 592 -10.72 -7.38 17.78
N LEU A 593 -9.82 -6.59 18.37
CA LEU A 593 -10.19 -5.52 19.30
C LEU A 593 -10.93 -4.40 18.58
N ASN A 594 -10.48 -3.99 17.42
CA ASN A 594 -11.14 -2.96 16.62
C ASN A 594 -12.51 -3.42 16.11
N ALA A 595 -12.64 -4.68 15.70
CA ALA A 595 -13.92 -5.28 15.32
C ALA A 595 -14.90 -5.29 16.53
N MET A 596 -14.40 -5.61 17.72
CA MET A 596 -15.17 -5.56 18.96
C MET A 596 -15.63 -4.15 19.30
N ILE A 597 -14.74 -3.16 19.25
CA ILE A 597 -15.05 -1.76 19.57
C ILE A 597 -16.12 -1.23 18.61
N LYS A 598 -15.94 -1.43 17.31
CA LYS A 598 -16.94 -1.04 16.30
C LYS A 598 -18.29 -1.71 16.54
N ALA A 599 -18.31 -3.00 16.83
CA ALA A 599 -19.54 -3.71 17.11
C ALA A 599 -20.23 -3.23 18.41
N LEU A 600 -19.44 -2.86 19.43
CA LEU A 600 -19.97 -2.28 20.67
C LEU A 600 -20.57 -0.88 20.44
N GLU A 601 -20.05 -0.07 19.55
CA GLU A 601 -20.63 1.26 19.24
C GLU A 601 -22.08 1.13 18.75
N TYR A 602 -22.37 0.13 17.93
CA TYR A 602 -23.67 -0.12 17.30
C TYR A 602 -24.52 -1.17 18.04
N LEU A 603 -24.02 -1.73 19.16
CA LEU A 603 -24.74 -2.76 19.91
C LEU A 603 -26.03 -2.17 20.56
N PRO A 604 -27.23 -2.69 20.26
CA PRO A 604 -28.46 -2.31 20.95
C PRO A 604 -28.39 -2.64 22.45
N GLU A 605 -28.99 -1.80 23.30
CA GLU A 605 -28.95 -1.98 24.76
C GLU A 605 -29.54 -3.31 25.26
N GLU A 606 -30.40 -3.93 24.45
CA GLU A 606 -31.07 -5.21 24.77
C GLU A 606 -30.29 -6.45 24.30
N LYS A 607 -29.16 -6.26 23.59
CA LYS A 607 -28.38 -7.35 23.02
C LYS A 607 -26.99 -7.44 23.61
N ARG A 608 -26.43 -8.66 23.56
CA ARG A 608 -25.05 -8.96 23.95
C ARG A 608 -24.20 -9.15 22.69
N LEU A 609 -22.95 -8.74 22.77
CA LEU A 609 -21.96 -9.02 21.73
C LEU A 609 -21.25 -10.32 22.09
N LYS A 610 -21.24 -11.29 21.17
CA LYS A 610 -20.38 -12.47 21.24
C LYS A 610 -19.34 -12.36 20.13
N ILE A 611 -18.06 -12.26 20.47
CA ILE A 611 -16.99 -12.14 19.51
C ILE A 611 -16.07 -13.35 19.58
N HIS A 612 -15.74 -13.89 18.42
CA HIS A 612 -14.81 -15.00 18.23
C HIS A 612 -13.51 -14.46 17.67
N ALA A 613 -12.37 -14.82 18.25
CA ALA A 613 -11.04 -14.44 17.76
C ALA A 613 -10.06 -15.61 17.90
N THR A 614 -9.16 -15.75 16.94
CA THR A 614 -8.08 -16.74 16.98
C THR A 614 -6.77 -16.16 17.50
N ASP A 615 -6.68 -14.84 17.62
CA ASP A 615 -5.50 -14.14 18.14
C ASP A 615 -5.41 -14.29 19.67
N ILE A 616 -4.28 -14.84 20.14
CA ILE A 616 -4.01 -15.06 21.58
C ILE A 616 -3.93 -13.72 22.35
N GLY A 617 -3.47 -12.65 21.69
CA GLY A 617 -3.41 -11.29 22.27
C GLY A 617 -4.76 -10.66 22.51
N PHE A 618 -5.83 -11.17 21.87
CA PHE A 618 -7.18 -10.67 22.06
C PHE A 618 -7.68 -10.79 23.51
N LYS A 619 -7.26 -11.83 24.25
CA LYS A 619 -7.63 -12.02 25.65
C LYS A 619 -7.24 -10.81 26.51
N SER A 620 -5.97 -10.45 26.51
CA SER A 620 -5.47 -9.31 27.29
C SER A 620 -6.08 -7.99 26.84
N SER A 621 -6.32 -7.84 25.54
CA SER A 621 -6.92 -6.64 24.96
C SER A 621 -8.37 -6.44 25.38
N VAL A 622 -9.21 -7.49 25.34
CA VAL A 622 -10.62 -7.38 25.76
C VAL A 622 -10.78 -7.20 27.26
N GLU A 623 -9.92 -7.85 28.06
CA GLU A 623 -9.89 -7.66 29.53
C GLU A 623 -9.49 -6.23 29.90
N ALA A 624 -8.47 -5.68 29.24
CA ALA A 624 -8.03 -4.30 29.46
C ALA A 624 -9.10 -3.30 29.03
N TYR A 625 -9.67 -3.49 27.84
CA TYR A 625 -10.72 -2.60 27.32
C TYR A 625 -11.95 -2.55 28.21
N SER A 626 -12.42 -3.70 28.71
CA SER A 626 -13.58 -3.75 29.60
C SER A 626 -13.32 -3.13 30.98
N LYS A 627 -12.08 -3.15 31.47
CA LYS A 627 -11.68 -2.48 32.71
C LYS A 627 -11.60 -0.95 32.56
N LEU A 628 -11.18 -0.47 31.39
CA LEU A 628 -11.05 0.97 31.09
C LEU A 628 -12.39 1.62 30.73
N ASN A 629 -13.37 0.83 30.25
CA ASN A 629 -14.69 1.32 29.84
C ASN A 629 -15.75 0.92 30.86
N GLU A 630 -16.08 1.81 31.78
CA GLU A 630 -17.09 1.57 32.82
C GLU A 630 -18.47 1.20 32.28
N ASN A 631 -18.78 1.56 31.03
CA ASN A 631 -20.05 1.28 30.35
C ASN A 631 -20.11 -0.10 29.69
N ILE A 632 -19.03 -0.85 29.67
CA ILE A 632 -18.96 -2.19 29.08
C ILE A 632 -18.68 -3.23 30.14
N ASN A 633 -19.47 -4.28 30.12
CA ASN A 633 -19.32 -5.43 31.02
C ASN A 633 -18.85 -6.65 30.21
N LEU A 634 -17.70 -7.19 30.57
CA LEU A 634 -17.22 -8.48 30.04
C LEU A 634 -17.88 -9.59 30.88
N ILE A 635 -18.89 -10.28 30.32
CA ILE A 635 -19.64 -11.31 30.98
C ILE A 635 -18.87 -12.62 31.05
N ASN A 636 -18.26 -12.99 29.93
CA ASN A 636 -17.54 -14.25 29.81
C ASN A 636 -16.38 -14.11 28.83
N LEU A 637 -15.29 -14.80 29.11
CA LEU A 637 -14.12 -14.93 28.23
C LEU A 637 -13.54 -16.32 28.42
N LYS A 638 -13.68 -17.17 27.40
CA LYS A 638 -13.20 -18.55 27.46
C LYS A 638 -12.55 -18.94 26.14
N LYS A 639 -11.76 -19.98 26.19
CA LYS A 639 -11.24 -20.63 24.99
C LYS A 639 -12.14 -21.82 24.66
N GLU A 640 -12.78 -21.78 23.49
CA GLU A 640 -13.62 -22.85 22.94
C GLU A 640 -13.03 -23.23 21.58
N ASP A 641 -12.76 -24.52 21.37
CA ASP A 641 -12.30 -25.09 20.09
C ASP A 641 -11.19 -24.30 19.36
N GLY A 642 -10.19 -23.88 20.14
CA GLY A 642 -9.05 -23.11 19.62
C GLY A 642 -9.28 -21.62 19.43
N LYS A 643 -10.50 -21.13 19.66
CA LYS A 643 -10.90 -19.72 19.57
C LYS A 643 -11.06 -19.11 20.95
N LEU A 644 -10.75 -17.82 21.06
CA LEU A 644 -11.15 -17.00 22.20
C LEU A 644 -12.55 -16.47 21.94
N VAL A 645 -13.47 -16.76 22.85
CA VAL A 645 -14.87 -16.30 22.79
C VAL A 645 -15.12 -15.34 23.92
N ALA A 646 -15.34 -14.06 23.60
CA ALA A 646 -15.72 -13.04 24.56
C ALA A 646 -17.19 -12.69 24.42
N ILE A 647 -17.89 -12.55 25.55
CA ILE A 647 -19.28 -12.08 25.63
C ILE A 647 -19.29 -10.78 26.39
N LEU A 648 -19.79 -9.72 25.76
CA LEU A 648 -19.86 -8.37 26.31
C LEU A 648 -21.29 -7.82 26.25
N GLU A 649 -21.62 -6.92 27.16
CA GLU A 649 -22.87 -6.16 27.17
C GLU A 649 -22.63 -4.70 27.55
N LYS A 650 -23.51 -3.80 27.11
CA LYS A 650 -23.55 -2.43 27.61
C LYS A 650 -24.23 -2.42 28.97
N LYS A 651 -23.60 -1.79 29.96
CA LYS A 651 -24.27 -1.52 31.25
C LYS A 651 -25.33 -0.44 31.02
N ASN A 652 -26.56 -0.70 31.43
CA ASN A 652 -27.65 0.29 31.45
C ASN A 652 -27.26 1.48 32.34
N GLY A 653 -26.57 2.45 31.78
CA GLY A 653 -26.26 3.70 32.46
C GLY A 653 -27.41 4.67 32.26
N ARG A 654 -28.08 5.02 33.37
CA ARG A 654 -29.08 6.08 33.39
C ARG A 654 -28.59 7.31 32.66
N LYS A 655 -29.37 7.85 31.71
CA LYS A 655 -29.17 9.08 30.95
C LYS A 655 -28.81 10.34 31.76
N LYS A 656 -28.55 10.26 33.05
CA LYS A 656 -28.27 11.36 33.97
C LYS A 656 -26.79 11.79 34.00
N VAL A 657 -25.85 10.90 33.71
CA VAL A 657 -24.40 11.16 33.92
C VAL A 657 -23.78 11.99 32.78
N LEU A 658 -24.29 11.89 31.54
CA LEU A 658 -23.73 12.65 30.42
C LEU A 658 -24.07 14.16 30.45
N ARG A 659 -25.15 14.56 31.10
CA ARG A 659 -25.46 16.00 31.31
C ARG A 659 -24.64 16.59 32.45
N GLU A 660 -24.44 15.85 33.54
CA GLU A 660 -23.61 16.32 34.67
C GLU A 660 -22.14 16.41 34.35
N SER A 661 -21.57 15.47 33.54
CA SER A 661 -20.16 15.56 33.08
C SER A 661 -19.91 16.70 32.11
N LEU A 662 -20.91 17.11 31.32
CA LEU A 662 -20.80 18.29 30.43
C LEU A 662 -20.98 19.59 31.20
N GLU A 663 -21.76 19.64 32.30
CA GLU A 663 -21.87 20.78 33.18
C GLU A 663 -20.65 20.94 34.09
N ILE A 664 -20.07 19.86 34.57
CA ILE A 664 -18.81 19.88 35.35
C ILE A 664 -17.66 20.36 34.48
N LYS A 665 -17.59 19.95 33.20
CA LYS A 665 -16.57 20.48 32.25
C LYS A 665 -16.79 21.95 31.90
N LYS A 666 -18.02 22.47 32.00
CA LYS A 666 -18.30 23.91 31.83
C LYS A 666 -17.98 24.74 33.08
N LEU A 667 -18.11 24.16 34.25
CA LEU A 667 -17.75 24.82 35.52
C LEU A 667 -16.24 24.85 35.74
N SER A 668 -15.50 23.77 35.42
CA SER A 668 -14.05 23.74 35.55
C SER A 668 -13.32 24.66 34.56
N ARG A 669 -13.95 25.03 33.43
CA ARG A 669 -13.39 26.01 32.49
C ARG A 669 -13.56 27.47 32.90
N LYS A 670 -14.40 27.77 33.90
CA LYS A 670 -14.58 29.15 34.40
C LYS A 670 -13.68 29.51 35.57
N GLU A 671 -13.16 28.58 36.31
CA GLU A 671 -12.32 28.85 37.50
C GLU A 671 -10.81 28.79 37.28
N THR A 672 -10.32 28.35 36.12
CA THR A 672 -8.87 28.25 35.81
C THR A 672 -8.27 29.51 35.18
N ARG A 673 -8.90 30.66 35.33
CA ARG A 673 -8.35 31.96 34.85
C ARG A 673 -7.91 32.89 35.96
N LYS A 674 -7.20 32.42 36.99
CA LYS A 674 -6.41 33.30 37.89
C LYS A 674 -5.55 32.43 38.86
N SER A 675 -4.51 31.81 38.37
CA SER A 675 -3.32 31.53 39.17
C SER A 675 -2.12 31.37 38.23
N LYS A 676 -1.05 32.09 38.55
CA LYS A 676 0.25 31.91 37.88
C LYS A 676 0.69 30.45 38.02
N PRO A 677 1.26 29.80 37.02
CA PRO A 677 1.78 28.45 37.16
C PRO A 677 2.90 28.45 38.20
N THR A 678 2.74 27.66 39.23
CA THR A 678 3.84 27.27 40.13
C THR A 678 4.85 26.46 39.32
N PRO A 679 6.17 26.68 39.44
CA PRO A 679 7.13 25.86 38.72
C PRO A 679 6.94 24.39 39.12
N LEU A 680 6.91 23.50 38.15
CA LEU A 680 6.98 22.06 38.37
C LEU A 680 8.33 21.76 39.06
N SER A 681 8.32 21.17 40.25
CA SER A 681 9.53 20.72 40.88
C SER A 681 9.97 19.40 40.27
N GLU A 682 11.16 19.39 39.69
CA GLU A 682 11.80 18.16 39.21
C GLU A 682 12.19 17.31 40.45
N ILE A 683 11.90 16.02 40.40
CA ILE A 683 12.27 15.03 41.41
C ILE A 683 13.40 14.15 40.85
N THR A 684 14.40 13.87 41.65
CA THR A 684 15.50 12.98 41.23
C THR A 684 15.07 11.52 41.23
N ILE A 685 15.78 10.68 40.48
CA ILE A 685 15.51 9.23 40.39
C ILE A 685 15.58 8.58 41.77
N ASP A 686 16.53 8.96 42.60
CA ASP A 686 16.71 8.43 43.97
C ASP A 686 15.56 8.86 44.88
N GLU A 687 15.08 10.09 44.74
CA GLU A 687 13.96 10.63 45.50
C GLU A 687 12.63 9.97 45.10
N LEU A 688 12.43 9.71 43.80
CA LEU A 688 11.30 8.97 43.28
C LEU A 688 11.33 7.52 43.78
N PHE A 689 12.51 6.86 43.75
CA PHE A 689 12.66 5.49 44.22
C PHE A 689 12.33 5.35 45.70
N ASN A 690 12.81 6.30 46.54
CA ASN A 690 12.51 6.31 47.95
C ASN A 690 11.03 6.56 48.27
N ARG A 691 10.36 7.42 47.50
CA ARG A 691 8.90 7.66 47.65
C ARG A 691 8.07 6.46 47.24
N LEU A 692 8.46 5.77 46.15
CA LEU A 692 7.73 4.57 45.67
C LEU A 692 7.84 3.37 46.63
N ASN A 693 8.88 3.32 47.47
CA ASN A 693 9.09 2.26 48.43
C ASN A 693 8.56 2.61 49.84
N SER A 694 7.95 3.78 50.05
CA SER A 694 7.33 4.15 51.33
C SER A 694 5.85 3.73 51.31
N ASP A 695 5.41 3.11 52.40
CA ASP A 695 4.03 2.56 52.54
C ASP A 695 2.89 3.62 52.54
N ASP A 696 3.23 4.92 52.48
CA ASP A 696 2.26 6.03 52.69
C ASP A 696 1.94 6.84 51.44
N SER A 697 2.19 6.36 50.22
CA SER A 697 2.05 7.20 49.03
C SER A 697 0.94 6.80 48.08
N PRO A 698 -0.10 7.62 47.95
CA PRO A 698 -1.05 7.56 46.83
C PRO A 698 -0.64 8.43 45.65
N GLU A 699 0.66 8.59 45.35
CA GLU A 699 1.09 9.42 44.22
C GLU A 699 0.81 8.73 42.89
N LEU A 700 0.13 9.44 41.98
CA LEU A 700 -0.11 9.00 40.62
C LEU A 700 1.09 9.38 39.75
N ILE A 701 1.82 8.39 39.27
CA ILE A 701 2.90 8.60 38.33
C ILE A 701 2.29 8.55 36.92
N LEU A 702 2.41 9.66 36.20
CA LEU A 702 1.96 9.76 34.80
C LEU A 702 3.17 9.67 33.86
N ASP A 703 3.18 8.69 33.00
CA ASP A 703 4.12 8.64 31.88
C ASP A 703 3.48 9.34 30.67
N VAL A 704 4.06 10.47 30.26
CA VAL A 704 3.55 11.33 29.19
C VAL A 704 4.21 11.02 27.83
N ARG A 705 5.02 9.97 27.77
CA ARG A 705 5.61 9.51 26.51
C ARG A 705 4.52 8.92 25.61
N ASN A 706 4.78 8.88 24.31
CA ASN A 706 3.89 8.20 23.38
C ASN A 706 3.85 6.68 23.63
N PRO A 707 2.84 5.94 23.18
CA PRO A 707 2.71 4.50 23.42
C PRO A 707 3.94 3.67 22.97
N GLN A 708 4.63 4.09 21.92
CA GLN A 708 5.81 3.38 21.41
C GLN A 708 7.01 3.53 22.34
N GLU A 709 7.20 4.69 22.94
CA GLU A 709 8.24 4.95 23.93
C GLU A 709 7.90 4.29 25.27
N TYR A 710 6.62 4.28 25.67
CA TYR A 710 6.16 3.65 26.91
C TYR A 710 6.38 2.14 26.91
N TYR A 711 6.08 1.47 25.79
CA TYR A 711 6.26 0.02 25.60
C TYR A 711 7.59 -0.36 24.92
N GLY A 712 8.48 0.59 24.68
CA GLY A 712 9.77 0.39 24.03
C GLY A 712 10.82 -0.31 24.92
N LEU A 713 12.03 -0.45 24.35
CA LEU A 713 13.15 -1.15 25.00
C LEU A 713 13.63 -0.51 26.33
N ASP A 714 13.37 0.78 26.51
CA ASP A 714 13.77 1.53 27.71
C ASP A 714 12.85 1.28 28.92
N GLY A 715 11.77 0.52 28.71
CA GLY A 715 10.81 0.16 29.75
C GLY A 715 10.03 1.38 30.31
N HIS A 716 9.25 1.15 31.33
CA HIS A 716 8.52 2.16 32.08
C HIS A 716 8.64 1.95 33.59
N ILE A 717 8.36 2.99 34.34
CA ILE A 717 8.38 2.92 35.81
C ILE A 717 7.17 2.05 36.24
N LYS A 718 7.45 1.02 37.05
CA LYS A 718 6.40 0.12 37.56
C LYS A 718 5.35 0.92 38.33
N GLY A 719 4.10 0.83 37.90
CA GLY A 719 2.98 1.58 38.49
C GLY A 719 2.64 2.90 37.79
N ALA A 720 3.46 3.37 36.85
CA ALA A 720 3.12 4.54 36.05
C ALA A 720 1.92 4.26 35.12
N ARG A 721 1.11 5.29 34.86
CA ARG A 721 0.02 5.25 33.89
C ARG A 721 0.39 6.06 32.66
N LEU A 722 0.27 5.47 31.47
CA LEU A 722 0.44 6.19 30.21
C LEU A 722 -0.61 7.27 30.07
N PHE A 723 -0.16 8.50 29.83
CA PHE A 723 -1.00 9.65 29.52
C PHE A 723 -0.37 10.39 28.33
N PRO A 724 -0.72 9.98 27.10
CA PRO A 724 -0.11 10.52 25.88
C PRO A 724 -0.46 11.99 25.65
#